data_ae6d455678079036787cd11ef8499ef4
#
_entry.id   ae6d455678079036787cd11ef8499ef4
#
_cell.length_a   1.000
_cell.length_b   1.000
_cell.length_c   1.000
_cell.angle_alpha   90.00
_cell.angle_beta   90.00
_cell.angle_gamma   90.00
#
_symmetry.space_group_name_H-M   'P 1'
#
loop_
_entity.id
_entity.type
_entity.pdbx_description
1 polymer ?
#
loop_
_entity_poly.entity_id
_entity_poly.type
_entity_poly.pdbx_seq_one_letter_code
_entity_poly.pdbx_strand_id
1 'polypeptide(L)'
;DGFITNNAGARIQGFQADTAGNIGGITGDIQIQTSNLAPRQTTTVESILNLDSTDPVQQTIGREFITQGNAVGITQAGLQDATTTTLTGNTFGLPLGNDFSTAPMDFEIQLSGAVSGNNGTVSISLDTASGVPASINNFNDLRTLAGVINAQIFSPAVPETPIDLVADAVDFGGGVYGIEFTVLNEGENSQIQISNQTGNVNQLGLNPAPISVGGIAAVSNGYPQQSIDFIDPDGQVVTYTSLQGATAAQTASELNALQGVSATSQSELTLSNHSSGAGNLTIKLNGVNLVADDLPGLETEINSLSGTILPGITATLGATGTTLVLSSAVGDDLRVSINSTDASDSLTVQGDQDAPAQTLQIPPVGAGNYDATLNSITVGGSINIVLEQGYEMDDASPPSVGLFQPFSGDELDPEFTDIVINAFDPTDQATYNSATSMSIYDSLGNSHVMTQYFVKQNYDPADATTAANHWEVYVQIDGEDVGDPDTSLAPPLNTESTRASFNVYFNEDGSLNQIQTEEILVSNWIPLDSSGQPNGALGPQNVLAGGTTVIPEPPSSSNFVIDLLGTTQFGSDFSVNDVDQDGYATGRLSGLSIDESGVIFARYTNGESQALAQVALADFTNQQGLQPVGNTMWAENFESGPPNVGVPRSGALGALQSGALEESNVDLSEQLVNLIIAQRNFQASAKTIETADQVTQTIINLR
;
A
#
# COMPACT_ATOMS: atom_id res chain seq x y z
N ASP A 1 -42.65 -1.15 -28.77
CA ASP A 1 -43.12 -0.03 -27.92
C ASP A 1 -43.15 -0.40 -26.43
N GLY A 2 -42.90 -1.70 -26.04
CA GLY A 2 -42.82 -2.17 -24.66
C GLY A 2 -44.10 -2.25 -23.85
N PHE A 3 -45.27 -1.98 -24.44
CA PHE A 3 -46.54 -2.10 -23.74
C PHE A 3 -46.99 -3.55 -23.61
N ILE A 4 -47.52 -3.92 -22.45
CA ILE A 4 -48.21 -5.20 -22.28
C ILE A 4 -49.61 -5.10 -22.90
N THR A 5 -49.90 -6.01 -23.84
CA THR A 5 -51.15 -6.03 -24.55
C THR A 5 -51.79 -7.41 -24.51
N ASN A 6 -53.11 -7.47 -24.66
CA ASN A 6 -53.79 -8.71 -24.92
C ASN A 6 -53.65 -9.15 -26.42
N ASN A 7 -54.20 -10.29 -26.78
CA ASN A 7 -54.19 -10.79 -28.16
C ASN A 7 -54.95 -9.94 -29.18
N ALA A 8 -55.78 -9.03 -28.74
CA ALA A 8 -56.51 -8.07 -29.57
C ALA A 8 -55.81 -6.71 -29.69
N GLY A 9 -54.62 -6.54 -29.05
CA GLY A 9 -53.85 -5.31 -29.06
C GLY A 9 -54.27 -4.25 -28.04
N ALA A 10 -55.23 -4.55 -27.16
CA ALA A 10 -55.60 -3.66 -26.07
C ALA A 10 -54.52 -3.65 -24.97
N ARG A 11 -54.14 -2.46 -24.48
CA ARG A 11 -53.13 -2.27 -23.47
C ARG A 11 -53.66 -2.61 -22.09
N ILE A 12 -52.83 -3.29 -21.30
CA ILE A 12 -53.13 -3.59 -19.90
C ILE A 12 -52.76 -2.36 -19.07
N GLN A 13 -53.65 -1.99 -18.16
CA GLN A 13 -53.45 -0.89 -17.25
C GLN A 13 -53.01 -1.38 -15.86
N GLY A 14 -52.26 -0.56 -15.18
CA GLY A 14 -51.78 -0.83 -13.85
C GLY A 14 -51.04 0.37 -13.25
N PHE A 15 -50.34 0.14 -12.18
CA PHE A 15 -49.57 1.11 -11.46
C PHE A 15 -48.08 0.95 -11.87
N GLN A 16 -47.51 2.01 -12.39
CA GLN A 16 -46.10 2.02 -12.79
C GLN A 16 -45.18 2.14 -11.55
N ALA A 17 -44.05 1.43 -11.57
CA ALA A 17 -43.01 1.66 -10.59
C ALA A 17 -42.05 2.79 -11.03
N ASP A 18 -41.45 3.46 -10.06
CA ASP A 18 -40.34 4.39 -10.29
C ASP A 18 -39.04 3.64 -10.60
N THR A 19 -37.94 4.37 -10.83
CA THR A 19 -36.62 3.80 -11.11
C THR A 19 -36.04 3.00 -9.95
N ALA A 20 -36.53 3.20 -8.74
CA ALA A 20 -36.16 2.45 -7.53
C ALA A 20 -37.05 1.22 -7.30
N GLY A 21 -38.06 0.97 -8.16
CA GLY A 21 -38.98 -0.16 -8.03
C GLY A 21 -40.16 0.09 -7.11
N ASN A 22 -40.40 1.34 -6.64
CA ASN A 22 -41.57 1.67 -5.82
C ASN A 22 -42.80 1.89 -6.70
N ILE A 23 -43.87 1.19 -6.38
CA ILE A 23 -45.09 1.23 -7.17
C ILE A 23 -45.86 2.52 -6.86
N GLY A 24 -46.13 3.30 -7.90
CA GLY A 24 -46.91 4.54 -7.81
C GLY A 24 -48.41 4.31 -7.57
N GLY A 25 -49.15 5.37 -7.14
CA GLY A 25 -50.59 5.28 -6.90
C GLY A 25 -51.49 5.69 -8.12
N ILE A 26 -50.90 6.00 -9.28
CA ILE A 26 -51.63 6.46 -10.47
C ILE A 26 -51.71 5.33 -11.50
N THR A 27 -52.90 5.01 -11.95
CA THR A 27 -53.12 4.01 -13.01
C THR A 27 -52.76 4.57 -14.39
N GLY A 28 -52.10 3.74 -15.20
CA GLY A 28 -51.74 4.04 -16.58
C GLY A 28 -51.44 2.78 -17.38
N ASP A 29 -51.12 2.95 -18.66
CA ASP A 29 -50.69 1.83 -19.49
C ASP A 29 -49.38 1.26 -18.96
N ILE A 30 -49.31 -0.07 -18.76
CA ILE A 30 -48.09 -0.73 -18.31
C ILE A 30 -47.10 -0.81 -19.47
N GLN A 31 -45.97 -0.13 -19.29
CA GLN A 31 -44.84 -0.17 -20.22
C GLN A 31 -43.61 -0.80 -19.56
N ILE A 32 -43.07 -1.81 -20.20
CA ILE A 32 -41.86 -2.47 -19.77
C ILE A 32 -40.65 -1.84 -20.47
N GLN A 33 -39.75 -1.28 -19.70
CA GLN A 33 -38.46 -0.84 -20.22
C GLN A 33 -37.57 -2.04 -20.46
N THR A 34 -37.09 -2.22 -21.69
CA THR A 34 -36.18 -3.29 -22.07
C THR A 34 -34.71 -2.86 -22.03
N SER A 35 -34.42 -1.70 -21.46
CA SER A 35 -33.04 -1.24 -21.22
C SER A 35 -32.32 -2.14 -20.22
N ASN A 36 -31.00 -2.23 -20.34
CA ASN A 36 -30.20 -2.88 -19.33
C ASN A 36 -30.39 -2.16 -17.98
N LEU A 37 -30.33 -2.93 -16.90
CA LEU A 37 -30.24 -2.39 -15.56
C LEU A 37 -28.87 -1.71 -15.42
N ALA A 38 -28.85 -0.45 -15.02
CA ALA A 38 -27.61 0.25 -14.74
C ALA A 38 -26.92 -0.41 -13.53
N PRO A 39 -25.60 -0.41 -13.48
CA PRO A 39 -24.89 -0.93 -12.32
C PRO A 39 -25.16 -0.05 -11.10
N ARG A 40 -25.05 -0.64 -9.93
CA ARG A 40 -25.07 0.06 -8.66
C ARG A 40 -23.77 -0.24 -7.92
N GLN A 41 -23.05 0.81 -7.53
CA GLN A 41 -21.87 0.60 -6.69
C GLN A 41 -22.27 0.15 -5.30
N THR A 42 -21.39 -0.58 -4.64
CA THR A 42 -21.54 -0.94 -3.23
C THR A 42 -21.42 0.32 -2.37
N THR A 43 -22.41 0.56 -1.52
CA THR A 43 -22.41 1.64 -0.52
C THR A 43 -22.45 1.12 0.89
N THR A 44 -22.94 -0.10 1.08
CA THR A 44 -23.00 -0.77 2.36
C THR A 44 -22.64 -2.23 2.19
N VAL A 45 -21.83 -2.73 3.10
CA VAL A 45 -21.48 -4.13 3.27
C VAL A 45 -21.96 -4.56 4.65
N GLU A 46 -22.72 -5.62 4.74
CA GLU A 46 -23.13 -6.23 5.99
C GLU A 46 -22.30 -7.50 6.20
N SER A 47 -21.66 -7.65 7.37
CA SER A 47 -20.87 -8.83 7.71
C SER A 47 -21.26 -9.30 9.10
N ILE A 48 -21.98 -10.41 9.18
CA ILE A 48 -22.39 -11.04 10.45
C ILE A 48 -21.54 -12.28 10.66
N LEU A 49 -20.65 -12.22 11.64
CA LEU A 49 -19.61 -13.21 11.88
C LEU A 49 -19.67 -13.71 13.33
N ASN A 50 -18.98 -14.80 13.60
CA ASN A 50 -18.56 -15.15 14.95
C ASN A 50 -17.04 -15.18 15.00
N LEU A 51 -16.43 -14.33 15.82
CA LEU A 51 -15.00 -14.37 16.12
C LEU A 51 -14.78 -15.30 17.32
N ASP A 52 -13.75 -16.15 17.27
CA ASP A 52 -13.49 -17.09 18.37
C ASP A 52 -12.86 -16.35 19.54
N SER A 53 -13.59 -16.30 20.66
CA SER A 53 -13.09 -15.68 21.90
C SER A 53 -11.87 -16.40 22.48
N THR A 54 -11.62 -17.65 22.07
CA THR A 54 -10.49 -18.47 22.56
C THR A 54 -9.27 -18.39 21.67
N ASP A 55 -9.37 -17.69 20.52
CA ASP A 55 -8.23 -17.45 19.67
C ASP A 55 -7.08 -16.79 20.44
N PRO A 56 -5.82 -17.21 20.20
CA PRO A 56 -4.67 -16.54 20.79
C PRO A 56 -4.50 -15.13 20.23
N VAL A 57 -3.93 -14.25 21.00
CA VAL A 57 -3.42 -12.98 20.49
C VAL A 57 -2.24 -13.30 19.58
N GLN A 58 -2.33 -12.92 18.31
CA GLN A 58 -1.26 -13.16 17.32
C GLN A 58 -0.16 -12.10 17.41
N GLN A 59 -0.50 -10.91 17.89
CA GLN A 59 0.47 -9.84 18.03
C GLN A 59 1.42 -10.13 19.19
N THR A 60 2.72 -10.00 18.90
CA THR A 60 3.78 -10.07 19.90
C THR A 60 4.22 -8.65 20.21
N ILE A 61 4.18 -8.29 21.48
CA ILE A 61 4.65 -6.98 21.94
C ILE A 61 6.12 -7.12 22.31
N GLY A 62 6.95 -6.29 21.69
CA GLY A 62 8.33 -6.11 22.06
C GLY A 62 8.57 -4.73 22.62
N ARG A 63 9.80 -4.46 23.05
CA ARG A 63 10.22 -3.16 23.55
C ARG A 63 11.26 -2.56 22.63
N GLU A 64 11.03 -1.34 22.22
CA GLU A 64 11.94 -0.58 21.39
C GLU A 64 12.76 0.39 22.23
N PHE A 65 14.06 0.41 22.02
CA PHE A 65 14.99 1.37 22.59
C PHE A 65 15.86 1.96 21.48
N ILE A 66 15.82 3.28 21.32
CA ILE A 66 16.68 4.00 20.38
C ILE A 66 17.83 4.63 21.17
N THR A 67 19.05 4.20 20.88
CA THR A 67 20.24 4.80 21.49
C THR A 67 20.37 6.25 21.01
N GLN A 68 20.79 7.15 21.88
CA GLN A 68 21.07 8.52 21.47
C GLN A 68 22.37 8.63 20.67
N GLY A 69 23.21 7.62 20.76
CA GLY A 69 24.51 7.62 20.13
C GLY A 69 25.40 8.77 20.61
N ASN A 70 26.53 8.94 19.95
CA ASN A 70 27.33 10.15 20.17
C ASN A 70 26.91 11.19 19.13
N ALA A 71 26.14 12.13 19.56
CA ALA A 71 25.55 13.12 18.71
C ALA A 71 26.59 13.97 17.93
N VAL A 72 27.80 14.02 18.38
CA VAL A 72 28.90 14.71 17.67
C VAL A 72 30.16 13.88 17.82
N GLY A 73 30.78 13.53 16.72
CA GLY A 73 32.09 12.89 16.72
C GLY A 73 33.10 13.70 17.54
N ILE A 74 34.06 13.01 18.11
CA ILE A 74 35.14 13.66 18.84
C ILE A 74 35.93 14.51 17.86
N THR A 75 35.95 15.80 18.12
CA THR A 75 36.87 16.72 17.48
C THR A 75 38.21 16.64 18.22
N GLN A 76 39.23 16.21 17.56
CA GLN A 76 40.57 16.28 18.14
C GLN A 76 41.25 17.57 17.67
N ALA A 77 41.61 18.43 18.63
CA ALA A 77 42.52 19.53 18.37
C ALA A 77 43.93 18.96 18.11
N GLY A 78 44.59 19.43 17.07
CA GLY A 78 46.02 19.16 16.86
C GLY A 78 46.37 17.97 15.95
N LEU A 79 45.42 17.41 15.22
CA LEU A 79 45.75 16.45 14.17
C LEU A 79 45.81 17.12 12.80
N GLN A 80 46.91 16.85 12.07
CA GLN A 80 46.99 17.01 10.64
C GLN A 80 45.78 16.26 10.00
N ASP A 81 45.30 16.70 8.84
CA ASP A 81 44.29 15.96 8.08
C ASP A 81 44.56 14.46 8.18
N ALA A 82 43.57 13.71 8.64
CA ALA A 82 43.66 12.26 8.55
C ALA A 82 43.86 11.92 7.07
N THR A 83 45.00 11.35 6.77
CA THR A 83 45.29 10.94 5.39
C THR A 83 45.06 9.46 5.27
N THR A 84 44.27 9.10 4.30
CA THR A 84 44.03 7.70 3.95
C THR A 84 45.27 7.06 3.33
N THR A 85 45.35 5.76 3.36
CA THR A 85 46.30 5.03 2.53
C THR A 85 45.91 5.18 1.07
N THR A 86 46.82 5.74 0.28
CA THR A 86 46.59 5.98 -1.15
C THR A 86 47.65 5.28 -2.00
N LEU A 87 47.23 4.87 -3.19
CA LEU A 87 48.13 4.42 -4.25
C LEU A 87 47.81 5.27 -5.49
N THR A 88 48.70 6.19 -5.80
CA THR A 88 48.58 7.00 -7.02
C THR A 88 49.45 6.37 -8.12
N GLY A 89 48.83 6.09 -9.27
CA GLY A 89 49.54 5.66 -10.46
C GLY A 89 50.43 6.76 -11.04
N ASN A 90 51.30 6.39 -11.99
CA ASN A 90 52.03 7.40 -12.76
C ASN A 90 51.06 8.25 -13.59
N THR A 91 51.35 9.51 -13.70
CA THR A 91 50.54 10.46 -14.47
C THR A 91 50.66 10.24 -15.98
N PHE A 92 49.58 10.51 -16.69
CA PHE A 92 49.48 10.36 -18.14
C PHE A 92 48.69 11.52 -18.79
N GLY A 93 48.81 11.68 -20.11
CA GLY A 93 48.00 12.63 -20.88
C GLY A 93 46.80 11.97 -21.55
N LEU A 94 45.80 12.75 -21.88
CA LEU A 94 44.64 12.31 -22.67
C LEU A 94 44.77 12.86 -24.09
N PRO A 95 44.27 12.14 -25.14
CA PRO A 95 43.61 10.82 -25.07
C PRO A 95 44.56 9.67 -24.81
N LEU A 96 44.07 8.61 -24.16
CA LEU A 96 44.81 7.36 -24.02
C LEU A 96 44.95 6.68 -25.40
N GLY A 97 46.12 6.12 -25.67
CA GLY A 97 46.38 5.41 -26.93
C GLY A 97 45.76 4.01 -27.01
N ASN A 98 44.96 3.59 -26.01
CA ASN A 98 44.35 2.27 -25.96
C ASN A 98 42.93 2.25 -26.49
N ASP A 99 42.57 1.20 -27.22
CA ASP A 99 41.21 0.87 -27.62
C ASP A 99 40.73 -0.34 -26.83
N PHE A 100 39.88 -0.06 -25.83
CA PHE A 100 39.38 -1.10 -24.91
C PHE A 100 38.43 -2.11 -25.61
N SER A 101 37.97 -1.84 -26.83
CA SER A 101 37.19 -2.78 -27.63
C SER A 101 38.02 -3.90 -28.24
N THR A 102 39.31 -3.64 -28.49
CA THR A 102 40.22 -4.56 -29.16
C THR A 102 41.41 -5.01 -28.29
N ALA A 103 41.73 -4.25 -27.25
CA ALA A 103 42.81 -4.48 -26.34
C ALA A 103 42.37 -4.24 -24.89
N PRO A 104 41.67 -5.21 -24.26
CA PRO A 104 41.26 -5.11 -22.87
C PRO A 104 42.48 -5.06 -21.93
N MET A 105 42.27 -4.51 -20.74
CA MET A 105 43.27 -4.44 -19.68
C MET A 105 42.75 -5.16 -18.45
N ASP A 106 43.56 -6.06 -17.91
CA ASP A 106 43.22 -6.77 -16.67
C ASP A 106 44.33 -6.58 -15.65
N PHE A 107 43.95 -6.48 -14.37
CA PHE A 107 44.88 -6.47 -13.25
C PHE A 107 44.17 -6.94 -11.98
N GLU A 108 44.94 -7.34 -11.01
CA GLU A 108 44.46 -7.62 -9.66
C GLU A 108 44.83 -6.48 -8.72
N ILE A 109 43.90 -6.08 -7.87
CA ILE A 109 44.13 -5.13 -6.79
C ILE A 109 43.94 -5.84 -5.47
N GLN A 110 44.90 -5.69 -4.58
CA GLN A 110 44.91 -6.29 -3.25
C GLN A 110 44.95 -5.20 -2.19
N LEU A 111 44.06 -5.29 -1.22
CA LEU A 111 44.07 -4.52 0.01
C LEU A 111 44.47 -5.45 1.17
N SER A 112 45.43 -5.05 2.00
CA SER A 112 45.87 -5.79 3.18
C SER A 112 46.18 -4.82 4.32
N GLY A 113 45.95 -5.27 5.57
CA GLY A 113 46.27 -4.49 6.77
C GLY A 113 45.27 -3.37 7.09
N ALA A 114 44.18 -3.25 6.37
CA ALA A 114 43.07 -2.36 6.73
C ALA A 114 42.42 -2.86 8.03
N VAL A 115 42.21 -1.97 8.99
CA VAL A 115 41.78 -2.31 10.36
C VAL A 115 40.26 -2.41 10.45
N SER A 116 39.56 -1.60 9.71
CA SER A 116 38.11 -1.43 9.79
C SER A 116 37.36 -2.00 8.60
N GLY A 117 38.01 -2.68 7.67
CA GLY A 117 37.38 -3.02 6.42
C GLY A 117 37.68 -4.42 5.89
N ASN A 118 37.06 -4.70 4.75
CA ASN A 118 37.25 -5.94 4.03
C ASN A 118 38.61 -5.93 3.32
N ASN A 119 39.49 -6.81 3.75
CA ASN A 119 40.79 -7.07 3.09
C ASN A 119 40.63 -8.21 2.08
N GLY A 120 41.33 -8.14 0.97
CA GLY A 120 41.26 -9.20 -0.04
C GLY A 120 41.89 -8.80 -1.36
N THR A 121 41.62 -9.59 -2.38
CA THR A 121 42.09 -9.37 -3.75
C THR A 121 40.88 -9.39 -4.67
N VAL A 122 40.78 -8.40 -5.56
CA VAL A 122 39.73 -8.30 -6.57
C VAL A 122 40.39 -8.22 -7.96
N SER A 123 39.84 -8.99 -8.90
CA SER A 123 40.28 -8.98 -10.29
C SER A 123 39.48 -7.91 -11.07
N ILE A 124 40.17 -7.00 -11.70
CA ILE A 124 39.59 -5.90 -12.49
C ILE A 124 39.79 -6.19 -13.97
N SER A 125 38.73 -6.17 -14.73
CA SER A 125 38.76 -6.33 -16.18
C SER A 125 38.14 -5.08 -16.87
N LEU A 126 38.97 -4.42 -17.67
CA LEU A 126 38.61 -3.18 -18.34
C LEU A 126 38.45 -3.44 -19.85
N ASP A 127 37.23 -3.66 -20.24
CA ASP A 127 36.80 -3.81 -21.64
C ASP A 127 35.47 -3.08 -21.91
N THR A 128 35.03 -3.05 -23.14
CA THR A 128 33.74 -2.42 -23.48
C THR A 128 32.54 -3.21 -22.97
N ALA A 129 32.70 -4.50 -22.67
CA ALA A 129 31.62 -5.32 -22.10
C ALA A 129 31.39 -5.00 -20.61
N SER A 130 32.42 -4.57 -19.91
CA SER A 130 32.34 -4.09 -18.53
C SER A 130 31.85 -2.64 -18.41
N GLY A 131 31.59 -1.95 -19.52
CA GLY A 131 31.06 -0.59 -19.54
C GLY A 131 32.13 0.51 -19.73
N VAL A 132 33.40 0.14 -19.92
CA VAL A 132 34.46 1.11 -20.23
C VAL A 132 34.24 1.71 -21.63
N PRO A 133 34.34 3.04 -21.83
CA PRO A 133 34.34 3.64 -23.14
C PRO A 133 35.43 3.04 -24.03
N ALA A 134 35.16 2.79 -25.31
CA ALA A 134 36.16 2.24 -26.25
C ALA A 134 37.46 3.07 -26.31
N SER A 135 37.34 4.38 -26.09
CA SER A 135 38.48 5.31 -26.05
C SER A 135 38.27 6.30 -24.89
N ILE A 136 39.32 6.59 -24.17
CA ILE A 136 39.36 7.61 -23.11
C ILE A 136 39.96 8.88 -23.67
N ASN A 137 39.12 9.84 -24.03
CA ASN A 137 39.51 11.06 -24.75
C ASN A 137 39.54 12.31 -23.87
N ASN A 138 38.79 12.29 -22.77
CA ASN A 138 38.66 13.41 -21.86
C ASN A 138 38.53 12.94 -20.42
N PHE A 139 38.48 13.87 -19.47
CA PHE A 139 38.43 13.56 -18.04
C PHE A 139 37.12 12.86 -17.62
N ASN A 140 35.99 13.14 -18.28
CA ASN A 140 34.74 12.43 -17.98
C ASN A 140 34.80 10.95 -18.40
N ASP A 141 35.46 10.64 -19.52
CA ASP A 141 35.68 9.25 -19.91
C ASP A 141 36.57 8.53 -18.89
N LEU A 142 37.55 9.23 -18.32
CA LEU A 142 38.43 8.70 -17.27
C LEU A 142 37.65 8.46 -15.96
N ARG A 143 36.73 9.37 -15.60
CA ARG A 143 35.81 9.16 -14.45
C ARG A 143 34.91 7.96 -14.66
N THR A 144 34.39 7.77 -15.88
CA THR A 144 33.59 6.58 -16.22
C THR A 144 34.41 5.31 -16.05
N LEU A 145 35.67 5.31 -16.44
CA LEU A 145 36.57 4.18 -16.24
C LEU A 145 36.83 3.91 -14.75
N ALA A 146 37.07 4.94 -13.95
CA ALA A 146 37.18 4.81 -12.49
C ALA A 146 35.91 4.23 -11.86
N GLY A 147 34.72 4.66 -12.34
CA GLY A 147 33.43 4.11 -11.94
C GLY A 147 33.28 2.60 -12.24
N VAL A 148 33.77 2.16 -13.40
CA VAL A 148 33.78 0.71 -13.75
C VAL A 148 34.72 -0.09 -12.83
N ILE A 149 35.88 0.47 -12.48
CA ILE A 149 36.81 -0.14 -11.50
C ILE A 149 36.08 -0.27 -10.16
N ASN A 150 35.44 0.78 -9.68
CA ASN A 150 34.69 0.78 -8.42
C ASN A 150 33.55 -0.25 -8.40
N ALA A 151 32.80 -0.35 -9.49
CA ALA A 151 31.73 -1.36 -9.60
C ALA A 151 32.26 -2.79 -9.42
N GLN A 152 33.47 -3.09 -9.91
CA GLN A 152 34.10 -4.39 -9.75
C GLN A 152 34.74 -4.58 -8.35
N ILE A 153 35.21 -3.51 -7.73
CA ILE A 153 35.70 -3.53 -6.34
C ILE A 153 34.57 -3.84 -5.35
N PHE A 154 33.40 -3.20 -5.52
CA PHE A 154 32.27 -3.34 -4.60
C PHE A 154 31.35 -4.53 -4.91
N SER A 155 31.39 -5.05 -6.13
CA SER A 155 30.61 -6.23 -6.54
C SER A 155 31.47 -7.18 -7.39
N PRO A 156 32.52 -7.79 -6.81
CA PRO A 156 33.41 -8.65 -7.55
C PRO A 156 32.76 -9.97 -7.95
N ALA A 157 33.32 -10.62 -8.94
CA ALA A 157 32.85 -11.94 -9.37
C ALA A 157 33.11 -13.01 -8.31
N VAL A 158 32.13 -13.85 -8.03
CA VAL A 158 32.29 -14.98 -7.07
C VAL A 158 33.43 -15.90 -7.52
N PRO A 159 34.41 -16.27 -6.66
CA PRO A 159 34.35 -16.26 -5.18
C PRO A 159 35.03 -15.07 -4.48
N GLU A 160 35.36 -14.03 -5.20
CA GLU A 160 36.02 -12.86 -4.59
C GLU A 160 35.03 -12.11 -3.68
N THR A 161 35.54 -11.38 -2.70
CA THR A 161 34.78 -10.56 -1.77
C THR A 161 35.08 -9.08 -2.01
N PRO A 162 34.12 -8.17 -1.80
CA PRO A 162 34.37 -6.73 -1.85
C PRO A 162 35.52 -6.33 -0.94
N ILE A 163 36.27 -5.30 -1.34
CA ILE A 163 37.34 -4.71 -0.52
C ILE A 163 37.05 -3.22 -0.33
N ASP A 164 37.44 -2.66 0.81
CA ASP A 164 37.20 -1.27 1.19
C ASP A 164 38.17 -0.31 0.53
N LEU A 165 38.08 -0.20 -0.77
CA LEU A 165 38.95 0.60 -1.61
C LEU A 165 38.11 1.33 -2.67
N VAL A 166 38.47 2.56 -2.98
CA VAL A 166 37.86 3.35 -4.06
C VAL A 166 38.92 3.80 -5.06
N ALA A 167 38.58 3.82 -6.34
CA ALA A 167 39.37 4.36 -7.42
C ALA A 167 38.81 5.69 -7.89
N ASP A 168 39.62 6.73 -7.95
CA ASP A 168 39.27 8.06 -8.43
C ASP A 168 40.11 8.49 -9.63
N ALA A 169 39.48 9.24 -10.54
CA ALA A 169 40.18 9.96 -11.58
C ALA A 169 40.66 11.31 -11.04
N VAL A 170 41.96 11.57 -11.14
CA VAL A 170 42.55 12.80 -10.61
C VAL A 170 43.10 13.65 -11.74
N ASP A 171 42.80 14.96 -11.71
CA ASP A 171 43.39 15.97 -12.57
C ASP A 171 44.47 16.74 -11.82
N PHE A 172 45.74 16.54 -12.19
CA PHE A 172 46.89 17.21 -11.59
C PHE A 172 47.16 18.60 -12.23
N GLY A 173 46.30 19.03 -13.17
CA GLY A 173 46.46 20.26 -13.89
C GLY A 173 47.42 20.16 -15.09
N GLY A 174 47.35 21.13 -15.99
CA GLY A 174 48.23 21.18 -17.19
C GLY A 174 47.99 20.07 -18.22
N GLY A 175 46.86 19.38 -18.17
CA GLY A 175 46.55 18.24 -19.06
C GLY A 175 47.19 16.92 -18.63
N VAL A 176 47.49 16.79 -17.35
CA VAL A 176 48.07 15.62 -16.71
C VAL A 176 47.07 15.00 -15.79
N TYR A 177 46.82 13.70 -15.96
CA TYR A 177 45.79 12.96 -15.23
C TYR A 177 46.34 11.68 -14.61
N GLY A 178 45.61 11.07 -13.69
CA GLY A 178 45.97 9.80 -13.07
C GLY A 178 44.75 9.08 -12.50
N ILE A 179 44.95 7.84 -12.06
CA ILE A 179 44.03 7.09 -11.23
C ILE A 179 44.67 6.92 -9.86
N GLU A 180 43.93 7.30 -8.84
CA GLU A 180 44.29 7.14 -7.44
C GLU A 180 43.37 6.12 -6.79
N PHE A 181 43.96 5.18 -6.04
CA PHE A 181 43.22 4.23 -5.20
C PHE A 181 43.36 4.67 -3.75
N THR A 182 42.23 4.74 -3.06
CA THR A 182 42.17 5.24 -1.69
C THR A 182 41.42 4.24 -0.82
N VAL A 183 41.93 3.89 0.34
CA VAL A 183 41.22 3.08 1.33
C VAL A 183 40.09 3.91 1.89
N LEU A 184 38.89 3.31 2.03
CA LEU A 184 37.69 4.05 2.44
C LEU A 184 37.75 4.62 3.86
N ASN A 185 38.64 4.09 4.71
CA ASN A 185 38.81 4.55 6.08
C ASN A 185 40.01 5.49 6.22
N GLU A 186 39.75 6.72 6.64
CA GLU A 186 40.81 7.69 6.88
C GLU A 186 41.74 7.25 8.01
N GLY A 187 43.05 7.47 7.82
CA GLY A 187 44.08 7.12 8.80
C GLY A 187 44.47 5.65 8.83
N GLU A 188 43.98 4.84 7.96
CA GLU A 188 44.35 3.44 7.87
C GLU A 188 45.80 3.27 7.41
N ASN A 189 46.57 2.44 8.15
CA ASN A 189 47.93 2.09 7.79
C ASN A 189 47.97 0.77 7.00
N SER A 190 47.17 0.70 5.97
CA SER A 190 46.98 -0.46 5.09
C SER A 190 47.96 -0.48 3.94
N GLN A 191 47.95 -1.55 3.16
CA GLN A 191 48.80 -1.71 1.99
C GLN A 191 47.97 -2.07 0.76
N ILE A 192 48.08 -1.25 -0.30
CA ILE A 192 47.45 -1.47 -1.60
C ILE A 192 48.52 -2.01 -2.55
N GLN A 193 48.19 -3.10 -3.25
CA GLN A 193 49.10 -3.73 -4.21
C GLN A 193 48.34 -4.02 -5.52
N ILE A 194 48.97 -3.68 -6.67
CA ILE A 194 48.48 -4.07 -7.99
C ILE A 194 49.38 -5.15 -8.56
N SER A 195 48.77 -6.23 -9.06
CA SER A 195 49.48 -7.41 -9.57
C SER A 195 48.80 -7.98 -10.81
N ASN A 196 49.34 -9.02 -11.39
CA ASN A 196 48.80 -9.82 -12.50
C ASN A 196 48.30 -8.99 -13.70
N GLN A 197 49.07 -7.96 -14.06
CA GLN A 197 48.71 -7.02 -15.11
C GLN A 197 48.80 -7.66 -16.50
N THR A 198 47.73 -7.49 -17.32
CA THR A 198 47.70 -7.86 -18.73
C THR A 198 47.28 -6.66 -19.59
N GLY A 199 47.59 -6.68 -20.87
CA GLY A 199 47.32 -5.55 -21.76
C GLY A 199 48.21 -4.33 -21.51
N ASN A 200 47.75 -3.14 -21.94
CA ASN A 200 48.54 -1.91 -21.82
C ASN A 200 48.30 -1.13 -20.53
N VAL A 201 48.22 -1.80 -19.38
CA VAL A 201 47.91 -1.18 -18.07
C VAL A 201 48.88 -0.04 -17.72
N ASN A 202 50.08 -0.05 -18.29
CA ASN A 202 51.04 1.05 -18.15
C ASN A 202 50.53 2.41 -18.66
N GLN A 203 49.53 2.42 -19.55
CA GLN A 203 48.92 3.68 -20.04
C GLN A 203 48.02 4.32 -18.98
N LEU A 204 47.51 3.56 -18.01
CA LEU A 204 46.79 4.07 -16.84
C LEU A 204 47.73 4.50 -15.72
N GLY A 205 49.03 4.47 -15.94
CA GLY A 205 50.01 4.82 -14.92
C GLY A 205 50.10 3.82 -13.78
N LEU A 206 49.43 2.70 -13.84
CA LEU A 206 49.48 1.67 -12.81
C LEU A 206 50.81 0.91 -12.90
N ASN A 207 51.69 1.14 -11.96
CA ASN A 207 52.99 0.55 -11.93
C ASN A 207 52.98 -0.73 -11.09
N PRO A 208 53.67 -1.82 -11.48
CA PRO A 208 53.62 -3.08 -10.75
C PRO A 208 54.27 -3.07 -9.36
N ALA A 209 54.86 -2.00 -8.92
CA ALA A 209 55.40 -1.89 -7.58
C ALA A 209 54.35 -1.44 -6.57
N PRO A 210 54.06 -2.21 -5.53
CA PRO A 210 53.12 -1.77 -4.51
C PRO A 210 53.74 -0.63 -3.73
N ILE A 211 53.17 0.54 -3.77
CA ILE A 211 53.56 1.63 -2.89
C ILE A 211 52.27 2.32 -2.43
N SER A 212 51.77 1.85 -1.32
CA SER A 212 50.85 2.64 -0.54
C SER A 212 51.61 3.54 0.41
N VAL A 213 51.19 4.75 0.55
CA VAL A 213 51.60 5.62 1.64
C VAL A 213 50.65 5.34 2.79
N GLY A 214 51.16 4.89 3.94
CA GLY A 214 50.33 4.68 5.13
C GLY A 214 49.64 5.98 5.57
N GLY A 215 48.38 5.88 5.91
CA GLY A 215 47.60 7.02 6.35
C GLY A 215 47.94 7.44 7.79
N ILE A 216 47.48 8.59 8.17
CA ILE A 216 47.46 9.10 9.55
C ILE A 216 46.15 8.68 10.20
N ALA A 217 46.20 8.35 11.51
CA ALA A 217 45.05 7.83 12.23
C ALA A 217 43.78 8.71 12.06
N ALA A 218 42.67 8.10 11.70
CA ALA A 218 41.37 8.75 11.59
C ALA A 218 40.92 9.26 12.95
N VAL A 219 40.13 10.32 12.93
CA VAL A 219 39.38 10.77 14.11
C VAL A 219 38.33 9.68 14.40
N SER A 220 38.41 9.09 15.60
CA SER A 220 37.45 8.07 16.05
C SER A 220 36.05 8.70 16.25
N ASN A 221 35.00 7.88 16.11
CA ASN A 221 33.65 8.25 16.56
C ASN A 221 33.58 8.46 18.08
N GLY A 222 34.60 8.02 18.82
CA GLY A 222 34.72 8.22 20.24
C GLY A 222 33.94 7.24 21.11
N TYR A 223 33.26 6.28 20.53
CA TYR A 223 32.55 5.28 21.32
C TYR A 223 33.49 4.43 22.14
N PRO A 224 33.39 4.42 23.48
CA PRO A 224 34.14 3.53 24.33
C PRO A 224 33.64 2.09 24.16
N GLN A 225 34.44 1.15 24.61
CA GLN A 225 33.96 -0.19 24.85
C GLN A 225 32.92 -0.16 25.97
N GLN A 226 31.74 -0.75 25.72
CA GLN A 226 30.65 -0.87 26.68
C GLN A 226 30.16 -2.30 26.76
N SER A 227 29.75 -2.76 27.94
CA SER A 227 29.12 -4.06 28.16
C SER A 227 27.67 -3.86 28.58
N ILE A 228 26.78 -4.65 28.00
CA ILE A 228 25.34 -4.66 28.31
C ILE A 228 24.92 -6.11 28.55
N ASP A 229 24.09 -6.31 29.55
CA ASP A 229 23.47 -7.59 29.87
C ASP A 229 22.07 -7.67 29.27
N PHE A 230 21.82 -8.70 28.48
CA PHE A 230 20.51 -9.06 27.97
C PHE A 230 19.99 -10.25 28.79
N ILE A 231 18.76 -10.15 29.28
CA ILE A 231 18.14 -11.13 30.18
C ILE A 231 16.97 -11.77 29.43
N ASP A 232 16.97 -13.08 29.32
CA ASP A 232 15.89 -13.81 28.68
C ASP A 232 14.69 -14.03 29.64
N PRO A 233 13.51 -14.46 29.15
CA PRO A 233 12.33 -14.70 29.99
C PRO A 233 12.53 -15.74 31.10
N ASP A 234 13.56 -16.59 31.00
CA ASP A 234 13.92 -17.59 32.02
C ASP A 234 14.95 -17.03 33.04
N GLY A 235 15.36 -15.76 32.90
CA GLY A 235 16.32 -15.08 33.76
C GLY A 235 17.78 -15.42 33.47
N GLN A 236 18.08 -15.94 32.27
CA GLN A 236 19.46 -16.18 31.84
C GLN A 236 20.06 -14.88 31.28
N VAL A 237 21.29 -14.58 31.71
CA VAL A 237 21.97 -13.35 31.32
C VAL A 237 23.01 -13.64 30.24
N VAL A 238 22.96 -12.87 29.15
CA VAL A 238 23.95 -12.85 28.09
C VAL A 238 24.58 -11.47 28.03
N THR A 239 25.87 -11.37 28.41
CA THR A 239 26.63 -10.11 28.35
C THR A 239 27.18 -9.88 26.93
N TYR A 240 26.72 -8.81 26.29
CA TYR A 240 27.33 -8.28 25.08
C TYR A 240 28.37 -7.23 25.41
N THR A 241 29.51 -7.22 24.70
CA THR A 241 30.56 -6.21 24.89
C THR A 241 30.95 -5.64 23.54
N SER A 242 30.70 -4.35 23.31
CA SER A 242 31.11 -3.65 22.09
C SER A 242 32.60 -3.44 22.01
N LEU A 243 33.14 -3.29 20.80
CA LEU A 243 34.52 -2.89 20.61
C LEU A 243 34.68 -1.37 20.79
N GLN A 244 35.85 -0.93 21.22
CA GLN A 244 36.17 0.50 21.26
C GLN A 244 36.17 1.08 19.83
N GLY A 245 35.39 2.12 19.58
CA GLY A 245 35.28 2.75 18.27
C GLY A 245 34.47 1.92 17.25
N ALA A 246 33.71 0.90 17.71
CA ALA A 246 32.80 0.18 16.85
C ALA A 246 31.74 1.11 16.26
N THR A 247 31.38 0.91 14.99
CA THR A 247 30.27 1.65 14.38
C THR A 247 28.92 1.13 14.88
N ALA A 248 27.87 1.93 14.74
CA ALA A 248 26.50 1.47 15.03
C ALA A 248 26.14 0.26 14.15
N ALA A 249 26.54 0.26 12.87
CA ALA A 249 26.34 -0.85 11.95
C ALA A 249 26.96 -2.17 12.44
N GLN A 250 28.22 -2.11 12.87
CA GLN A 250 28.91 -3.30 13.41
C GLN A 250 28.21 -3.82 14.66
N THR A 251 27.91 -2.92 15.60
CA THR A 251 27.25 -3.27 16.86
C THR A 251 25.86 -3.85 16.63
N ALA A 252 25.03 -3.25 15.75
CA ALA A 252 23.72 -3.78 15.39
C ALA A 252 23.81 -5.19 14.77
N SER A 253 24.79 -5.41 13.88
CA SER A 253 25.04 -6.73 13.30
C SER A 253 25.40 -7.79 14.35
N GLU A 254 26.18 -7.41 15.36
CA GLU A 254 26.56 -8.30 16.46
C GLU A 254 25.38 -8.58 17.40
N LEU A 255 24.55 -7.56 17.70
CA LEU A 255 23.34 -7.71 18.52
C LEU A 255 22.31 -8.62 17.86
N ASN A 256 22.13 -8.55 16.55
CA ASN A 256 21.25 -9.45 15.79
C ASN A 256 21.65 -10.93 15.84
N ALA A 257 22.83 -11.25 16.34
CA ALA A 257 23.22 -12.64 16.61
C ALA A 257 22.71 -13.15 17.97
N LEU A 258 22.19 -12.28 18.83
CA LEU A 258 21.61 -12.63 20.12
C LEU A 258 20.15 -13.07 19.93
N GLN A 259 19.72 -14.03 20.74
CA GLN A 259 18.32 -14.49 20.72
C GLN A 259 17.41 -13.43 21.36
N GLY A 260 16.26 -13.17 20.76
CA GLY A 260 15.28 -12.21 21.29
C GLY A 260 15.67 -10.74 21.14
N VAL A 261 16.73 -10.44 20.39
CA VAL A 261 17.21 -9.09 20.14
C VAL A 261 17.24 -8.84 18.63
N SER A 262 16.60 -7.79 18.19
CA SER A 262 16.69 -7.27 16.81
C SER A 262 17.24 -5.85 16.87
N ALA A 263 18.23 -5.54 16.05
CA ALA A 263 18.86 -4.23 16.06
C ALA A 263 19.02 -3.70 14.63
N THR A 264 18.62 -2.46 14.43
CA THR A 264 18.89 -1.69 13.20
C THR A 264 19.73 -0.48 13.55
N SER A 265 20.50 0.02 12.61
CA SER A 265 21.39 1.14 12.81
C SER A 265 21.19 2.20 11.75
N GLN A 266 21.43 3.45 12.14
CA GLN A 266 21.39 4.60 11.24
C GLN A 266 22.44 5.63 11.66
N SER A 267 22.88 6.46 10.72
CA SER A 267 23.74 7.60 11.01
C SER A 267 23.21 8.81 10.29
N GLU A 268 23.20 9.96 10.98
CA GLU A 268 22.74 11.20 10.40
C GLU A 268 23.66 12.36 10.81
N LEU A 269 23.89 13.29 9.89
CA LEU A 269 24.51 14.58 10.18
C LEU A 269 23.95 15.67 9.30
N THR A 270 23.98 16.88 9.80
CA THR A 270 23.58 18.09 9.08
C THR A 270 24.77 18.98 8.78
N LEU A 271 24.98 19.29 7.51
CA LEU A 271 25.93 20.30 7.05
C LEU A 271 25.22 21.66 6.94
N SER A 272 25.89 22.72 7.42
CA SER A 272 25.39 24.08 7.36
C SER A 272 26.53 25.10 7.28
N ASN A 273 26.19 26.37 7.11
CA ASN A 273 27.18 27.47 7.07
C ASN A 273 28.37 27.19 6.14
N HIS A 274 28.09 26.56 4.99
CA HIS A 274 29.09 26.36 3.96
C HIS A 274 29.60 27.71 3.47
N SER A 275 30.86 28.02 3.74
CA SER A 275 31.51 29.25 3.32
C SER A 275 32.72 28.89 2.47
N SER A 276 32.65 29.21 1.18
CA SER A 276 33.70 29.05 0.19
C SER A 276 34.11 30.44 -0.29
N GLY A 277 35.29 30.89 0.10
CA GLY A 277 35.88 32.17 -0.32
C GLY A 277 36.45 32.08 -1.76
N ALA A 278 37.54 32.82 -2.01
CA ALA A 278 38.24 32.75 -3.30
C ALA A 278 39.09 31.49 -3.48
N GLY A 279 39.15 30.63 -2.44
CA GLY A 279 39.81 29.32 -2.45
C GLY A 279 38.87 28.21 -2.87
N ASN A 280 39.40 27.13 -3.37
CA ASN A 280 38.60 25.94 -3.67
C ASN A 280 38.45 25.14 -2.36
N LEU A 281 37.31 25.26 -1.69
CA LEU A 281 36.99 24.41 -0.56
C LEU A 281 36.75 22.99 -1.07
N THR A 282 37.59 22.08 -0.65
CA THR A 282 37.41 20.64 -0.93
C THR A 282 36.80 20.00 0.31
N ILE A 283 35.67 19.33 0.12
CA ILE A 283 34.99 18.55 1.15
C ILE A 283 35.25 17.08 0.85
N LYS A 284 35.63 16.31 1.87
CA LYS A 284 35.68 14.85 1.80
C LYS A 284 34.60 14.26 2.69
N LEU A 285 33.87 13.31 2.15
CA LEU A 285 32.92 12.47 2.89
C LEU A 285 33.39 11.03 2.83
N ASN A 286 33.66 10.42 3.98
CA ASN A 286 34.20 9.06 4.10
C ASN A 286 35.41 8.81 3.17
N GLY A 287 36.32 9.79 3.08
CA GLY A 287 37.53 9.74 2.25
C GLY A 287 37.33 10.12 0.77
N VAL A 288 36.09 10.26 0.31
CA VAL A 288 35.75 10.62 -1.07
C VAL A 288 35.74 12.13 -1.25
N ASN A 289 36.51 12.64 -2.21
CA ASN A 289 36.50 14.06 -2.55
C ASN A 289 35.20 14.46 -3.25
N LEU A 290 34.54 15.47 -2.73
CA LEU A 290 33.37 16.10 -3.33
C LEU A 290 33.83 17.37 -4.07
N VAL A 291 33.28 17.62 -5.24
CA VAL A 291 33.72 18.67 -6.15
C VAL A 291 32.74 19.86 -6.17
N ALA A 292 31.54 19.67 -5.65
CA ALA A 292 30.50 20.70 -5.69
C ALA A 292 30.84 21.86 -4.73
N ASP A 293 30.57 23.09 -5.21
CA ASP A 293 30.92 24.34 -4.52
C ASP A 293 29.79 24.87 -3.61
N ASP A 294 28.64 24.22 -3.57
CA ASP A 294 27.49 24.62 -2.76
C ASP A 294 26.67 23.42 -2.27
N LEU A 295 25.78 23.64 -1.29
CA LEU A 295 24.99 22.56 -0.71
C LEU A 295 24.04 21.86 -1.71
N PRO A 296 23.35 22.56 -2.65
CA PRO A 296 22.56 21.87 -3.69
C PRO A 296 23.39 21.01 -4.64
N GLY A 297 24.59 21.46 -4.99
CA GLY A 297 25.54 20.67 -5.78
C GLY A 297 26.02 19.45 -5.03
N LEU A 298 26.33 19.57 -3.75
CA LEU A 298 26.70 18.45 -2.86
C LEU A 298 25.57 17.42 -2.74
N GLU A 299 24.32 17.85 -2.62
CA GLU A 299 23.17 16.93 -2.63
C GLU A 299 23.16 16.07 -3.91
N THR A 300 23.25 16.74 -5.06
CA THR A 300 23.25 16.06 -6.35
C THR A 300 24.44 15.12 -6.52
N GLU A 301 25.64 15.54 -6.10
CA GLU A 301 26.86 14.76 -6.21
C GLU A 301 26.81 13.54 -5.29
N ILE A 302 26.48 13.69 -4.00
CA ILE A 302 26.42 12.60 -3.02
C ILE A 302 25.37 11.57 -3.48
N ASN A 303 24.17 11.99 -3.85
CA ASN A 303 23.12 11.08 -4.32
C ASN A 303 23.51 10.33 -5.61
N SER A 304 24.32 10.94 -6.47
CA SER A 304 24.86 10.25 -7.66
C SER A 304 25.90 9.18 -7.30
N LEU A 305 26.60 9.34 -6.17
CA LEU A 305 27.64 8.43 -5.68
C LEU A 305 27.07 7.36 -4.72
N SER A 306 25.84 7.53 -4.23
CA SER A 306 25.19 6.66 -3.23
C SER A 306 25.11 5.18 -3.64
N GLY A 307 24.98 4.89 -4.93
CA GLY A 307 24.91 3.51 -5.43
C GLY A 307 26.27 2.85 -5.69
N THR A 308 27.38 3.57 -5.61
CA THR A 308 28.69 3.08 -6.09
C THR A 308 29.85 3.33 -5.13
N ILE A 309 30.13 4.58 -4.82
CA ILE A 309 31.33 4.99 -4.06
C ILE A 309 30.99 5.33 -2.61
N LEU A 310 29.79 5.83 -2.37
CA LEU A 310 29.23 6.13 -1.04
C LEU A 310 27.98 5.27 -0.78
N PRO A 311 28.12 3.94 -0.70
CA PRO A 311 26.98 3.04 -0.63
C PRO A 311 26.12 3.34 0.61
N GLY A 312 24.80 3.48 0.38
CA GLY A 312 23.84 3.70 1.46
C GLY A 312 23.81 5.11 2.05
N ILE A 313 24.67 6.03 1.59
CA ILE A 313 24.62 7.43 2.03
C ILE A 313 23.73 8.23 1.08
N THR A 314 22.77 8.95 1.64
CA THR A 314 21.86 9.85 0.91
C THR A 314 22.00 11.26 1.45
N ALA A 315 21.70 12.23 0.61
CA ALA A 315 21.73 13.65 0.94
C ALA A 315 20.38 14.29 0.63
N THR A 316 19.87 15.11 1.53
CA THR A 316 18.61 15.83 1.37
C THR A 316 18.78 17.30 1.75
N LEU A 317 18.48 18.21 0.82
CA LEU A 317 18.56 19.65 1.07
C LEU A 317 17.38 20.11 1.92
N GLY A 318 17.67 20.86 2.98
CA GLY A 318 16.63 21.47 3.81
C GLY A 318 15.76 22.48 3.04
N ALA A 319 14.54 22.69 3.48
CA ALA A 319 13.53 23.53 2.79
C ALA A 319 14.00 24.97 2.48
N THR A 320 14.95 25.50 3.25
CA THR A 320 15.54 26.84 3.05
C THR A 320 16.76 26.85 2.14
N GLY A 321 17.28 25.68 1.74
CA GLY A 321 18.52 25.53 0.97
C GLY A 321 19.80 25.88 1.73
N THR A 322 19.73 26.06 3.04
CA THR A 322 20.87 26.48 3.90
C THR A 322 21.47 25.35 4.73
N THR A 323 20.83 24.18 4.68
CA THR A 323 21.26 22.97 5.39
C THR A 323 21.21 21.80 4.43
N LEU A 324 22.10 20.83 4.61
CA LEU A 324 22.12 19.55 3.88
C LEU A 324 22.21 18.43 4.91
N VAL A 325 21.20 17.58 4.95
CA VAL A 325 21.16 16.40 5.82
C VAL A 325 21.75 15.22 5.05
N LEU A 326 22.73 14.57 5.65
CA LEU A 326 23.31 13.32 5.16
C LEU A 326 22.86 12.20 6.09
N SER A 327 22.33 11.13 5.51
CA SER A 327 21.90 9.97 6.26
C SER A 327 22.46 8.67 5.67
N SER A 328 22.82 7.73 6.54
CA SER A 328 23.18 6.35 6.20
C SER A 328 22.23 5.39 6.90
N ALA A 329 21.47 4.64 6.13
CA ALA A 329 20.58 3.60 6.65
C ALA A 329 21.34 2.35 7.14
N VAL A 330 22.65 2.27 6.88
CA VAL A 330 23.50 1.17 7.34
C VAL A 330 24.06 1.45 8.73
N GLY A 331 24.19 2.72 9.13
CA GLY A 331 24.70 3.12 10.44
C GLY A 331 26.23 3.12 10.55
N ASP A 332 26.93 3.24 9.42
CA ASP A 332 28.38 3.47 9.39
C ASP A 332 28.70 4.90 9.80
N ASP A 333 29.91 5.11 10.33
CA ASP A 333 30.37 6.45 10.70
C ASP A 333 30.38 7.39 9.49
N LEU A 334 29.90 8.60 9.69
CA LEU A 334 29.97 9.68 8.71
C LEU A 334 31.16 10.58 9.03
N ARG A 335 32.20 10.53 8.19
CA ARG A 335 33.44 11.31 8.35
C ARG A 335 33.47 12.47 7.37
N VAL A 336 33.56 13.67 7.90
CA VAL A 336 33.64 14.88 7.08
C VAL A 336 34.97 15.58 7.36
N SER A 337 35.70 15.90 6.31
CA SER A 337 36.87 16.75 6.40
C SER A 337 36.85 17.84 5.34
N ILE A 338 37.52 18.94 5.62
CA ILE A 338 37.63 20.07 4.70
C ILE A 338 39.10 20.46 4.48
N ASN A 339 39.40 20.87 3.25
CA ASN A 339 40.70 21.41 2.88
C ASN A 339 40.55 22.61 1.95
N SER A 340 41.34 23.66 2.14
CA SER A 340 41.36 24.85 1.29
C SER A 340 42.68 25.61 1.41
N THR A 341 42.92 26.49 0.47
CA THR A 341 44.02 27.47 0.55
C THR A 341 43.59 28.78 1.22
N ASP A 342 42.30 28.98 1.50
CA ASP A 342 41.73 30.18 2.16
C ASP A 342 41.35 29.84 3.59
N ALA A 343 41.98 30.52 4.55
CA ALA A 343 41.73 30.32 5.97
C ALA A 343 40.33 30.85 6.42
N SER A 344 39.59 31.52 5.55
CA SER A 344 38.21 31.96 5.82
C SER A 344 37.14 30.92 5.46
N ASP A 345 37.52 29.87 4.77
CA ASP A 345 36.62 28.78 4.40
C ASP A 345 36.25 27.94 5.63
N SER A 346 34.99 27.57 5.70
CA SER A 346 34.45 26.82 6.84
C SER A 346 33.23 26.03 6.46
N LEU A 347 32.97 24.97 7.22
CA LEU A 347 31.77 24.14 7.15
C LEU A 347 31.32 23.78 8.56
N THR A 348 30.04 23.94 8.85
CA THR A 348 29.49 23.54 10.15
C THR A 348 28.84 22.15 10.01
N VAL A 349 29.20 21.23 10.89
CA VAL A 349 28.67 19.89 11.00
C VAL A 349 27.95 19.73 12.32
N GLN A 350 26.75 19.20 12.28
CA GLN A 350 25.95 18.84 13.45
C GLN A 350 25.56 17.37 13.31
N GLY A 351 25.73 16.60 14.39
CA GLY A 351 25.22 15.23 14.45
C GLY A 351 23.71 15.20 14.68
N ASP A 352 23.16 13.99 14.70
CA ASP A 352 21.80 13.75 15.15
C ASP A 352 21.63 14.07 16.65
N GLN A 353 20.41 14.21 17.16
CA GLN A 353 20.09 14.31 18.60
C GLN A 353 20.59 15.59 19.33
N ASP A 354 20.29 16.78 18.81
CA ASP A 354 20.50 18.06 19.51
C ASP A 354 21.93 18.40 19.96
N ALA A 355 22.92 17.72 19.41
CA ALA A 355 24.30 18.01 19.74
C ALA A 355 24.74 19.41 19.27
N PRO A 356 25.65 20.04 20.00
CA PRO A 356 26.17 21.33 19.57
C PRO A 356 26.92 21.20 18.25
N ALA A 357 26.50 22.00 17.26
CA ALA A 357 27.16 22.06 15.97
C ALA A 357 28.63 22.42 16.09
N GLN A 358 29.48 21.75 15.31
CA GLN A 358 30.92 22.00 15.27
C GLN A 358 31.28 22.67 13.94
N THR A 359 32.12 23.70 13.98
CA THR A 359 32.59 24.37 12.77
C THR A 359 33.97 23.90 12.40
N LEU A 360 34.10 23.26 11.27
CA LEU A 360 35.38 22.90 10.68
C LEU A 360 36.01 24.16 10.05
N GLN A 361 37.31 24.34 10.26
CA GLN A 361 38.06 25.53 9.80
C GLN A 361 39.39 25.09 9.16
N ILE A 362 39.88 25.93 8.27
CA ILE A 362 41.18 25.72 7.65
C ILE A 362 42.28 26.33 8.54
N PRO A 363 43.36 25.57 8.82
CA PRO A 363 44.47 26.12 9.57
C PRO A 363 45.19 27.23 8.80
N PRO A 364 45.57 28.34 9.45
CA PRO A 364 46.27 29.44 8.78
C PRO A 364 47.60 28.99 8.22
N VAL A 365 47.87 29.30 6.95
CA VAL A 365 49.10 28.93 6.23
C VAL A 365 50.32 29.50 6.96
N GLY A 366 51.23 28.64 7.43
CA GLY A 366 52.50 29.01 8.08
C GLY A 366 52.49 29.01 9.62
N ALA A 367 51.39 28.67 10.25
CA ALA A 367 51.36 28.40 11.68
C ALA A 367 51.95 27.02 11.93
N GLY A 368 53.14 26.95 12.47
CA GLY A 368 53.86 25.66 12.75
C GLY A 368 53.24 24.77 13.84
N ASN A 369 52.07 25.11 14.34
CA ASN A 369 51.28 24.34 15.29
C ASN A 369 49.83 24.28 14.77
N TYR A 370 49.39 23.13 14.31
CA TYR A 370 48.02 22.81 13.95
C TYR A 370 47.09 22.62 15.18
N ASP A 371 47.52 23.11 16.33
CA ASP A 371 46.93 22.83 17.65
C ASP A 371 45.57 23.44 17.96
N ALA A 372 44.95 24.19 17.05
CA ALA A 372 43.74 24.95 17.39
C ALA A 372 42.61 24.91 16.34
N THR A 373 42.81 24.28 15.21
CA THR A 373 41.81 24.29 14.13
C THR A 373 41.32 22.90 13.79
N LEU A 374 40.02 22.75 13.82
CA LEU A 374 39.32 21.49 13.54
C LEU A 374 38.98 21.47 12.06
N ASN A 375 39.56 20.57 11.30
CA ASN A 375 39.26 20.39 9.87
C ASN A 375 38.64 19.04 9.53
N SER A 376 38.50 18.17 10.52
CA SER A 376 37.89 16.84 10.36
C SER A 376 37.02 16.48 11.56
N ILE A 377 35.93 15.77 11.31
CA ILE A 377 35.01 15.26 12.32
C ILE A 377 34.45 13.91 11.88
N THR A 378 34.25 13.01 12.82
CA THR A 378 33.55 11.74 12.62
C THR A 378 32.29 11.73 13.45
N VAL A 379 31.14 11.55 12.82
CA VAL A 379 29.83 11.40 13.48
C VAL A 379 29.48 9.92 13.47
N GLY A 380 29.32 9.34 14.66
CA GLY A 380 28.88 7.96 14.84
C GLY A 380 27.36 7.84 14.70
N GLY A 381 26.88 6.62 14.43
CA GLY A 381 25.46 6.34 14.29
C GLY A 381 24.77 5.99 15.61
N SER A 382 23.45 5.85 15.55
CA SER A 382 22.57 5.32 16.59
C SER A 382 22.08 3.92 16.24
N ILE A 383 21.60 3.20 17.25
CA ILE A 383 21.01 1.86 17.09
C ILE A 383 19.59 1.90 17.62
N ASN A 384 18.67 1.32 16.88
CA ASN A 384 17.35 0.97 17.34
C ASN A 384 17.38 -0.51 17.73
N ILE A 385 17.17 -0.80 19.02
CA ILE A 385 17.16 -2.14 19.59
C ILE A 385 15.72 -2.50 19.92
N VAL A 386 15.27 -3.63 19.38
CA VAL A 386 13.95 -4.19 19.66
C VAL A 386 14.14 -5.50 20.40
N LEU A 387 13.59 -5.59 21.59
CA LEU A 387 13.56 -6.79 22.42
C LEU A 387 12.24 -7.53 22.21
N GLU A 388 12.31 -8.85 22.06
CA GLU A 388 11.12 -9.70 22.05
C GLU A 388 10.44 -9.70 23.41
N GLN A 389 9.17 -10.11 23.45
CA GLN A 389 8.38 -10.15 24.67
C GLN A 389 9.07 -10.97 25.78
N GLY A 390 9.24 -10.34 26.94
CA GLY A 390 9.84 -10.95 28.12
C GLY A 390 11.38 -10.91 28.14
N TYR A 391 12.04 -10.36 27.11
CA TYR A 391 13.44 -10.01 27.17
C TYR A 391 13.65 -8.66 27.83
N GLU A 392 14.74 -8.53 28.57
CA GLU A 392 15.14 -7.30 29.27
C GLU A 392 16.60 -6.97 28.93
N MET A 393 16.95 -5.72 29.14
CA MET A 393 18.30 -5.22 28.90
C MET A 393 18.70 -4.36 30.10
N ASP A 394 19.89 -4.61 30.66
CA ASP A 394 20.41 -3.89 31.81
C ASP A 394 21.29 -2.69 31.38
N ASP A 395 21.65 -1.82 32.32
CA ASP A 395 22.47 -0.64 32.06
C ASP A 395 23.81 -0.96 31.40
N ALA A 396 24.19 -0.14 30.43
CA ALA A 396 25.51 -0.23 29.83
C ALA A 396 26.62 0.15 30.81
N SER A 397 27.69 -0.63 30.84
CA SER A 397 28.87 -0.37 31.68
C SER A 397 30.12 -0.12 30.83
N PRO A 398 30.77 1.03 30.93
CA PRO A 398 30.44 2.22 31.73
C PRO A 398 29.21 2.98 31.17
N PRO A 399 28.40 3.58 32.03
CA PRO A 399 27.15 4.26 31.61
C PRO A 399 27.41 5.66 31.01
N SER A 400 28.64 6.10 30.94
CA SER A 400 29.00 7.43 30.45
C SER A 400 29.35 7.42 28.98
N VAL A 401 28.83 8.36 28.24
CA VAL A 401 29.19 8.72 26.86
C VAL A 401 29.59 7.56 25.97
N GLY A 402 28.69 7.06 25.16
CA GLY A 402 28.96 5.97 24.23
C GLY A 402 27.77 5.70 23.33
N LEU A 403 27.85 4.62 22.58
CA LEU A 403 26.80 4.22 21.63
C LEU A 403 25.46 3.95 22.32
N PHE A 404 25.48 3.42 23.55
CA PHE A 404 24.30 3.04 24.33
C PHE A 404 23.88 4.09 25.35
N GLN A 405 24.02 5.34 25.06
CA GLN A 405 23.71 6.42 25.99
C GLN A 405 22.43 7.19 25.57
N PRO A 406 21.63 7.70 26.51
CA PRO A 406 21.51 7.29 27.90
C PRO A 406 20.61 6.05 27.99
N PHE A 407 20.99 5.12 28.83
CA PHE A 407 20.27 3.87 28.99
C PHE A 407 20.30 3.42 30.45
N SER A 408 19.16 3.11 31.05
CA SER A 408 19.05 2.61 32.41
C SER A 408 18.60 1.14 32.52
N GLY A 409 18.12 0.53 31.48
CA GLY A 409 17.71 -0.87 31.50
C GLY A 409 16.46 -1.19 32.34
N ASP A 410 15.87 -0.20 32.98
CA ASP A 410 14.67 -0.39 33.83
C ASP A 410 13.42 -0.42 32.94
N GLU A 411 12.55 -1.41 33.12
CA GLU A 411 11.27 -1.52 32.40
C GLU A 411 10.35 -0.29 32.52
N LEU A 412 10.53 0.48 33.58
CA LEU A 412 9.78 1.70 33.85
C LEU A 412 10.50 2.95 33.29
N ASP A 413 11.64 2.78 32.63
CA ASP A 413 12.33 3.88 32.00
C ASP A 413 11.52 4.41 30.82
N PRO A 414 11.25 5.73 30.75
CA PRO A 414 10.53 6.33 29.64
C PRO A 414 11.21 6.20 28.28
N GLU A 415 12.45 5.71 28.23
CA GLU A 415 13.19 5.45 27.00
C GLU A 415 12.75 4.18 26.27
N PHE A 416 12.07 3.25 26.95
CA PHE A 416 11.48 2.07 26.33
C PHE A 416 10.06 2.36 25.80
N THR A 417 9.83 1.98 24.56
CA THR A 417 8.51 2.08 23.92
C THR A 417 8.02 0.69 23.56
N ASP A 418 6.82 0.33 24.02
CA ASP A 418 6.18 -0.91 23.61
C ASP A 418 5.78 -0.81 22.14
N ILE A 419 6.17 -1.80 21.35
CA ILE A 419 5.85 -1.89 19.93
C ILE A 419 5.35 -3.28 19.55
N VAL A 420 4.53 -3.35 18.52
CA VAL A 420 4.14 -4.63 17.94
C VAL A 420 5.23 -5.09 16.98
N ILE A 421 5.94 -6.17 17.31
CA ILE A 421 7.09 -6.65 16.54
C ILE A 421 6.70 -7.53 15.34
N ASN A 422 5.50 -8.10 15.35
CA ASN A 422 4.90 -8.81 14.22
C ASN A 422 3.59 -8.11 13.81
N ALA A 423 3.71 -6.86 13.33
CA ALA A 423 2.56 -6.11 12.83
C ALA A 423 1.81 -6.91 11.76
N PHE A 424 0.52 -6.62 11.62
CA PHE A 424 -0.33 -7.29 10.64
C PHE A 424 0.30 -7.27 9.24
N ASP A 425 0.41 -8.45 8.63
CA ASP A 425 0.81 -8.66 7.24
C ASP A 425 -0.19 -9.59 6.55
N PRO A 426 -0.94 -9.14 5.54
CA PRO A 426 -1.93 -9.97 4.84
C PRO A 426 -1.34 -11.19 4.16
N THR A 427 -0.02 -11.22 3.92
CA THR A 427 0.69 -12.35 3.32
C THR A 427 1.17 -13.37 4.35
N ASP A 428 1.23 -13.00 5.62
CA ASP A 428 1.63 -13.87 6.73
C ASP A 428 0.44 -14.21 7.64
N GLN A 429 -0.04 -15.45 7.54
CA GLN A 429 -1.17 -15.94 8.34
C GLN A 429 -0.88 -15.95 9.86
N ALA A 430 0.37 -15.87 10.29
CA ALA A 430 0.71 -15.80 11.71
C ALA A 430 0.41 -14.41 12.31
N THR A 431 0.07 -13.41 11.52
CA THR A 431 -0.20 -12.05 11.99
C THR A 431 -1.68 -11.70 12.14
N TYR A 432 -2.59 -12.61 11.78
CA TYR A 432 -4.04 -12.43 11.94
C TYR A 432 -4.74 -13.74 12.31
N ASN A 433 -5.88 -13.64 12.97
CA ASN A 433 -6.63 -14.80 13.46
C ASN A 433 -7.53 -15.39 12.37
N SER A 434 -8.26 -14.54 11.66
CA SER A 434 -9.21 -14.98 10.63
C SER A 434 -9.37 -13.94 9.54
N ALA A 435 -9.85 -14.39 8.37
CA ALA A 435 -10.14 -13.52 7.24
C ALA A 435 -11.38 -13.99 6.49
N THR A 436 -12.10 -13.04 5.88
CA THR A 436 -13.20 -13.31 4.97
C THR A 436 -13.14 -12.39 3.78
N SER A 437 -13.59 -12.87 2.62
CA SER A 437 -13.57 -12.09 1.39
C SER A 437 -14.94 -12.10 0.73
N MET A 438 -15.28 -10.99 0.09
CA MET A 438 -16.49 -10.85 -0.70
C MET A 438 -16.29 -9.96 -1.93
N SER A 439 -17.21 -10.08 -2.89
CA SER A 439 -17.21 -9.21 -4.06
C SER A 439 -17.99 -7.93 -3.79
N ILE A 440 -17.37 -6.79 -4.10
CA ILE A 440 -17.99 -5.46 -4.11
C ILE A 440 -17.97 -4.89 -5.52
N TYR A 441 -18.76 -3.87 -5.80
CA TYR A 441 -18.89 -3.29 -7.14
C TYR A 441 -18.57 -1.80 -7.14
N ASP A 442 -17.83 -1.36 -8.15
CA ASP A 442 -17.55 0.05 -8.41
C ASP A 442 -18.74 0.74 -9.12
N SER A 443 -18.65 2.05 -9.36
CA SER A 443 -19.70 2.83 -10.02
C SER A 443 -19.94 2.48 -11.50
N LEU A 444 -19.02 1.75 -12.12
CA LEU A 444 -19.15 1.22 -13.50
C LEU A 444 -19.67 -0.22 -13.52
N GLY A 445 -19.81 -0.85 -12.34
CA GLY A 445 -20.27 -2.23 -12.18
C GLY A 445 -19.21 -3.29 -12.38
N ASN A 446 -17.91 -2.92 -12.29
CA ASN A 446 -16.85 -3.90 -12.22
C ASN A 446 -16.80 -4.51 -10.82
N SER A 447 -16.51 -5.82 -10.76
CA SER A 447 -16.39 -6.56 -9.51
C SER A 447 -14.96 -6.49 -8.99
N HIS A 448 -14.81 -6.19 -7.70
CA HIS A 448 -13.57 -6.15 -6.94
C HIS A 448 -13.68 -7.09 -5.74
N VAL A 449 -12.57 -7.58 -5.23
CA VAL A 449 -12.56 -8.48 -4.07
C VAL A 449 -12.12 -7.69 -2.84
N MET A 450 -13.04 -7.49 -1.91
CA MET A 450 -12.72 -6.93 -0.60
C MET A 450 -12.42 -8.09 0.36
N THR A 451 -11.35 -7.94 1.14
CA THR A 451 -10.96 -8.89 2.19
C THR A 451 -10.89 -8.16 3.52
N GLN A 452 -11.54 -8.73 4.52
CA GLN A 452 -11.50 -8.29 5.91
C GLN A 452 -10.65 -9.27 6.69
N TYR A 453 -9.66 -8.77 7.43
CA TYR A 453 -8.81 -9.55 8.33
C TYR A 453 -9.10 -9.15 9.76
N PHE A 454 -9.17 -10.10 10.66
CA PHE A 454 -9.49 -9.90 12.07
C PHE A 454 -8.29 -10.28 12.93
N VAL A 455 -7.80 -9.33 13.72
CA VAL A 455 -6.64 -9.47 14.60
C VAL A 455 -7.07 -9.19 16.03
N LYS A 456 -6.96 -10.22 16.90
CA LYS A 456 -7.26 -10.09 18.31
C LYS A 456 -6.16 -9.28 18.99
N GLN A 457 -6.56 -8.23 19.69
CA GLN A 457 -5.64 -7.33 20.37
C GLN A 457 -5.29 -7.83 21.77
N ASN A 458 -4.09 -7.46 22.24
CA ASN A 458 -3.65 -7.77 23.58
C ASN A 458 -4.45 -6.97 24.63
N TYR A 459 -4.68 -7.58 25.79
CA TYR A 459 -5.30 -6.91 26.93
C TYR A 459 -4.43 -7.05 28.17
N ASP A 460 -3.97 -5.92 28.70
CA ASP A 460 -3.30 -5.83 30.00
C ASP A 460 -4.18 -5.03 30.96
N PRO A 461 -4.69 -5.67 32.06
CA PRO A 461 -5.49 -4.97 33.06
C PRO A 461 -4.75 -3.81 33.77
N ALA A 462 -3.42 -3.78 33.72
CA ALA A 462 -2.60 -2.71 34.29
C ALA A 462 -2.46 -1.51 33.35
N ASP A 463 -2.67 -1.70 32.07
CA ASP A 463 -2.58 -0.67 31.05
C ASP A 463 -3.98 -0.15 30.64
N ALA A 464 -4.27 1.10 31.00
CA ALA A 464 -5.55 1.74 30.71
C ALA A 464 -5.78 2.03 29.21
N THR A 465 -4.77 1.86 28.37
CA THR A 465 -4.87 2.05 26.91
C THR A 465 -5.37 0.80 26.20
N THR A 466 -5.30 -0.37 26.84
CA THR A 466 -5.80 -1.65 26.32
C THR A 466 -7.23 -1.92 26.79
N ALA A 467 -8.00 -2.70 26.01
CA ALA A 467 -9.37 -3.07 26.34
C ALA A 467 -9.59 -4.58 26.17
N ALA A 468 -10.36 -5.16 27.09
CA ALA A 468 -10.78 -6.56 26.96
C ALA A 468 -11.69 -6.73 25.75
N ASN A 469 -11.64 -7.90 25.11
CA ASN A 469 -12.47 -8.26 23.94
C ASN A 469 -12.35 -7.25 22.79
N HIS A 470 -11.14 -6.79 22.54
CA HIS A 470 -10.79 -5.85 21.49
C HIS A 470 -10.21 -6.61 20.28
N TRP A 471 -10.71 -6.26 19.10
CA TRP A 471 -10.22 -6.74 17.82
C TRP A 471 -9.96 -5.56 16.91
N GLU A 472 -8.97 -5.70 16.04
CA GLU A 472 -8.69 -4.77 14.98
C GLU A 472 -9.05 -5.42 13.64
N VAL A 473 -9.82 -4.72 12.83
CA VAL A 473 -10.26 -5.17 11.50
C VAL A 473 -9.49 -4.43 10.44
N TYR A 474 -8.73 -5.16 9.64
CA TYR A 474 -8.03 -4.61 8.49
C TYR A 474 -8.82 -4.90 7.23
N VAL A 475 -8.83 -3.92 6.31
CA VAL A 475 -9.57 -4.03 5.05
C VAL A 475 -8.62 -3.79 3.88
N GLN A 476 -8.64 -4.72 2.92
CA GLN A 476 -7.98 -4.58 1.63
C GLN A 476 -8.96 -4.82 0.49
N ILE A 477 -8.72 -4.18 -0.66
CA ILE A 477 -9.49 -4.40 -1.88
C ILE A 477 -8.52 -4.75 -3.01
N ASP A 478 -8.74 -5.92 -3.65
CA ASP A 478 -7.85 -6.50 -4.67
C ASP A 478 -6.40 -6.68 -4.18
N GLY A 479 -6.19 -6.78 -2.86
CA GLY A 479 -4.88 -6.89 -2.24
C GLY A 479 -4.17 -5.56 -2.01
N GLU A 480 -4.83 -4.44 -2.31
CA GLU A 480 -4.29 -3.09 -2.09
C GLU A 480 -4.81 -2.48 -0.79
N ASP A 481 -3.98 -1.69 -0.14
CA ASP A 481 -4.34 -0.93 1.05
C ASP A 481 -5.26 0.25 0.71
N VAL A 482 -6.31 0.46 1.52
CA VAL A 482 -7.37 1.45 1.27
C VAL A 482 -7.60 2.43 2.42
N GLY A 483 -6.63 2.53 3.33
CA GLY A 483 -6.64 3.50 4.41
C GLY A 483 -6.28 4.92 3.93
N ASP A 484 -6.74 5.91 4.68
CA ASP A 484 -6.49 7.30 4.37
C ASP A 484 -4.99 7.62 4.45
N PRO A 485 -4.44 8.45 3.53
CA PRO A 485 -3.04 8.84 3.54
C PRO A 485 -2.64 9.57 4.83
N ASP A 486 -1.46 9.27 5.34
CA ASP A 486 -0.89 10.00 6.47
C ASP A 486 -0.29 11.33 6.01
N THR A 487 -1.04 12.41 6.18
CA THR A 487 -0.62 13.76 5.77
C THR A 487 0.50 14.35 6.62
N SER A 488 0.91 13.70 7.70
CA SER A 488 2.06 14.13 8.54
C SER A 488 3.41 13.75 7.92
N LEU A 489 3.42 12.79 7.00
CA LEU A 489 4.61 12.31 6.33
C LEU A 489 5.10 13.29 5.24
N ALA A 490 6.36 13.17 4.86
CA ALA A 490 6.92 13.94 3.74
C ALA A 490 6.46 13.36 2.38
N PRO A 491 6.28 14.20 1.33
CA PRO A 491 6.04 13.71 -0.02
C PRO A 491 7.13 12.74 -0.52
N PRO A 492 6.79 11.65 -1.24
CA PRO A 492 5.45 11.27 -1.73
C PRO A 492 4.59 10.48 -0.73
N LEU A 493 5.13 10.01 0.38
CA LEU A 493 4.47 9.13 1.35
C LEU A 493 3.17 9.69 1.91
N ASN A 494 3.04 11.01 1.99
CA ASN A 494 1.82 11.70 2.46
C ASN A 494 0.62 11.61 1.50
N THR A 495 0.76 10.94 0.36
CA THR A 495 -0.30 10.71 -0.63
C THR A 495 -0.53 9.23 -0.91
N GLU A 496 0.29 8.36 -0.34
CA GLU A 496 0.14 6.91 -0.48
C GLU A 496 -0.96 6.40 0.47
N SER A 497 -1.70 5.39 0.03
CA SER A 497 -2.70 4.73 0.86
C SER A 497 -2.03 4.03 2.04
N THR A 498 -2.59 4.19 3.22
CA THR A 498 -2.19 3.45 4.41
C THR A 498 -3.02 2.17 4.56
N ARG A 499 -2.69 1.33 5.51
CA ARG A 499 -3.54 0.21 5.89
C ARG A 499 -4.81 0.72 6.56
N ALA A 500 -5.97 0.33 6.02
CA ALA A 500 -7.25 0.62 6.66
C ALA A 500 -7.42 -0.31 7.86
N SER A 501 -7.41 0.23 9.06
CA SER A 501 -7.66 -0.51 10.30
C SER A 501 -8.74 0.17 11.13
N PHE A 502 -9.56 -0.65 11.81
CA PHE A 502 -10.71 -0.19 12.58
C PHE A 502 -10.85 -0.98 13.87
N ASN A 503 -11.12 -0.29 14.98
CA ASN A 503 -11.25 -0.90 16.28
C ASN A 503 -12.66 -1.44 16.50
N VAL A 504 -12.76 -2.71 16.88
CA VAL A 504 -14.02 -3.42 17.14
C VAL A 504 -14.00 -4.02 18.55
N TYR A 505 -15.01 -3.70 19.34
CA TYR A 505 -15.11 -4.10 20.73
C TYR A 505 -16.33 -4.96 20.98
N PHE A 506 -16.19 -5.94 21.87
CA PHE A 506 -17.30 -6.80 22.30
C PHE A 506 -17.58 -6.65 23.79
N ASN A 507 -18.85 -6.77 24.16
CA ASN A 507 -19.31 -6.80 25.54
C ASN A 507 -18.92 -8.13 26.20
N GLU A 508 -19.02 -8.21 27.53
CA GLU A 508 -18.76 -9.43 28.29
C GLU A 508 -19.70 -10.62 27.94
N ASP A 509 -20.85 -10.33 27.33
CA ASP A 509 -21.80 -11.35 26.84
C ASP A 509 -21.49 -11.82 25.42
N GLY A 510 -20.41 -11.32 24.79
CA GLY A 510 -20.00 -11.66 23.45
C GLY A 510 -20.74 -10.91 22.32
N SER A 511 -21.64 -9.97 22.65
CA SER A 511 -22.29 -9.12 21.66
C SER A 511 -21.40 -7.94 21.26
N LEU A 512 -21.57 -7.43 20.03
CA LEU A 512 -20.84 -6.24 19.54
C LEU A 512 -21.16 -5.01 20.40
N ASN A 513 -20.15 -4.29 20.85
CA ASN A 513 -20.27 -3.04 21.57
C ASN A 513 -20.32 -1.85 20.61
N GLN A 514 -21.50 -1.46 20.20
CA GLN A 514 -21.73 -0.38 19.24
C GLN A 514 -21.29 1.02 19.71
N ILE A 515 -21.06 1.20 21.02
CA ILE A 515 -20.67 2.52 21.55
C ILE A 515 -19.16 2.73 21.42
N GLN A 516 -18.39 1.67 21.59
CA GLN A 516 -16.93 1.71 21.52
C GLN A 516 -16.39 1.35 20.13
N THR A 517 -17.12 0.52 19.38
CA THR A 517 -16.74 0.14 18.02
C THR A 517 -16.82 1.35 17.09
N GLU A 518 -15.79 1.58 16.34
CA GLU A 518 -15.71 2.64 15.33
C GLU A 518 -16.58 2.35 14.12
N GLU A 519 -17.06 3.40 13.44
CA GLU A 519 -17.72 3.25 12.14
C GLU A 519 -16.67 2.82 11.11
N ILE A 520 -16.86 1.67 10.49
CA ILE A 520 -15.94 1.16 9.46
C ILE A 520 -16.31 1.82 8.13
N LEU A 521 -15.76 3.01 7.90
CA LEU A 521 -15.90 3.74 6.65
C LEU A 521 -14.62 3.59 5.80
N VAL A 522 -14.74 2.93 4.65
CA VAL A 522 -13.67 2.92 3.65
C VAL A 522 -13.79 4.18 2.80
N SER A 523 -12.85 5.12 2.95
CA SER A 523 -12.89 6.45 2.33
C SER A 523 -11.76 6.73 1.33
N ASN A 524 -10.86 5.76 1.12
CA ASN A 524 -9.70 5.92 0.22
C ASN A 524 -9.56 4.80 -0.81
N TRP A 525 -10.66 4.23 -1.27
CA TRP A 525 -10.63 3.21 -2.31
C TRP A 525 -10.62 3.82 -3.71
N ILE A 526 -9.57 3.53 -4.49
CA ILE A 526 -9.44 3.88 -5.91
C ILE A 526 -9.65 2.60 -6.73
N PRO A 527 -10.78 2.46 -7.46
CA PRO A 527 -11.00 1.30 -8.31
C PRO A 527 -9.99 1.23 -9.46
N LEU A 528 -9.22 0.13 -9.52
CA LEU A 528 -8.15 -0.09 -10.49
C LEU A 528 -8.60 -1.07 -11.58
N ASP A 529 -7.96 -0.98 -12.74
CA ASP A 529 -8.07 -1.98 -13.79
C ASP A 529 -7.03 -3.11 -13.60
N SER A 530 -7.06 -4.12 -14.44
CA SER A 530 -6.12 -5.26 -14.38
C SER A 530 -4.64 -4.89 -14.61
N SER A 531 -4.35 -3.65 -14.98
CA SER A 531 -2.99 -3.12 -15.14
C SER A 531 -2.57 -2.22 -13.97
N GLY A 532 -3.40 -2.11 -12.93
CA GLY A 532 -3.13 -1.29 -11.74
C GLY A 532 -3.35 0.21 -11.96
N GLN A 533 -4.10 0.60 -13.01
CA GLN A 533 -4.42 2.00 -13.25
C GLN A 533 -5.89 2.29 -12.89
N PRO A 534 -6.24 3.52 -12.47
CA PRO A 534 -7.63 3.91 -12.22
C PRO A 534 -8.52 3.60 -13.43
N ASN A 535 -9.58 2.83 -13.21
CA ASN A 535 -10.46 2.34 -14.28
C ASN A 535 -11.49 3.37 -14.77
N GLY A 536 -11.52 4.58 -14.19
CA GLY A 536 -12.43 5.66 -14.52
C GLY A 536 -13.76 5.62 -13.75
N ALA A 537 -13.93 4.72 -12.78
CA ALA A 537 -15.03 4.76 -11.82
C ALA A 537 -14.91 5.96 -10.87
N LEU A 538 -15.93 6.21 -10.05
CA LEU A 538 -15.86 7.21 -8.99
C LEU A 538 -14.68 6.90 -8.07
N GLY A 539 -13.89 7.92 -7.77
CA GLY A 539 -12.76 7.83 -6.86
C GLY A 539 -13.15 8.13 -5.41
N PRO A 540 -12.19 8.04 -4.48
CA PRO A 540 -12.40 8.27 -3.06
C PRO A 540 -12.76 9.72 -2.74
N GLN A 541 -13.44 9.89 -1.62
CA GLN A 541 -13.54 11.15 -0.90
C GLN A 541 -13.00 10.92 0.50
N ASN A 542 -11.70 11.20 0.66
CA ASN A 542 -10.97 10.96 1.88
C ASN A 542 -11.52 11.79 3.05
N VAL A 543 -11.72 11.18 4.20
CA VAL A 543 -12.29 11.83 5.39
C VAL A 543 -11.36 12.90 5.94
N LEU A 544 -10.04 12.67 5.95
CA LEU A 544 -9.03 13.65 6.38
C LEU A 544 -8.98 14.87 5.45
N ALA A 545 -9.33 14.72 4.20
CA ALA A 545 -9.43 15.79 3.22
C ALA A 545 -10.82 16.48 3.21
N GLY A 546 -11.64 16.26 4.24
CA GLY A 546 -12.99 16.78 4.33
C GLY A 546 -14.05 15.87 3.73
N GLY A 547 -13.78 14.56 3.66
CA GLY A 547 -14.76 13.53 3.33
C GLY A 547 -15.91 13.47 4.35
N THR A 548 -16.92 12.70 4.06
CA THR A 548 -18.13 12.57 4.86
C THR A 548 -18.47 11.11 5.15
N THR A 549 -18.91 10.83 6.37
CA THR A 549 -19.45 9.52 6.76
C THR A 549 -20.82 9.25 6.15
N VAL A 550 -21.51 10.29 5.66
CA VAL A 550 -22.79 10.14 4.98
C VAL A 550 -22.58 9.96 3.49
N ILE A 551 -22.90 8.77 2.99
CA ILE A 551 -22.85 8.46 1.56
C ILE A 551 -24.14 8.98 0.92
N PRO A 552 -24.06 9.95 -0.03
CA PRO A 552 -25.26 10.48 -0.67
C PRO A 552 -25.90 9.45 -1.62
N GLU A 553 -27.19 9.60 -1.89
CA GLU A 553 -27.91 8.80 -2.89
C GLU A 553 -28.35 9.73 -4.04
N PRO A 554 -27.83 9.58 -5.29
CA PRO A 554 -26.84 8.61 -5.73
C PRO A 554 -25.42 8.91 -5.18
N PRO A 555 -24.56 7.88 -5.04
CA PRO A 555 -23.21 8.05 -4.55
C PRO A 555 -22.39 9.01 -5.41
N SER A 556 -21.52 9.80 -4.77
CA SER A 556 -20.63 10.77 -5.43
C SER A 556 -19.14 10.41 -5.32
N SER A 557 -18.82 9.35 -4.58
CA SER A 557 -17.46 8.82 -4.37
C SER A 557 -17.50 7.30 -4.31
N SER A 558 -16.34 6.66 -4.23
CA SER A 558 -16.21 5.21 -4.04
C SER A 558 -16.38 4.77 -2.57
N ASN A 559 -16.62 5.70 -1.66
CA ASN A 559 -16.76 5.41 -0.23
C ASN A 559 -17.92 4.45 0.05
N PHE A 560 -17.72 3.56 1.03
CA PHE A 560 -18.76 2.66 1.53
C PHE A 560 -18.53 2.33 3.00
N VAL A 561 -19.58 1.87 3.67
CA VAL A 561 -19.56 1.51 5.11
C VAL A 561 -19.63 -0.01 5.24
N ILE A 562 -18.90 -0.55 6.20
CA ILE A 562 -19.01 -1.96 6.61
C ILE A 562 -19.76 -2.01 7.93
N ASP A 563 -20.93 -2.64 7.93
CA ASP A 563 -21.75 -2.86 9.13
C ASP A 563 -21.49 -4.26 9.68
N LEU A 564 -20.99 -4.31 10.91
CA LEU A 564 -20.76 -5.55 11.66
C LEU A 564 -21.90 -5.87 12.66
N LEU A 565 -23.03 -5.20 12.56
CA LEU A 565 -24.17 -5.40 13.48
C LEU A 565 -24.62 -6.86 13.46
N GLY A 566 -24.67 -7.48 14.64
CA GLY A 566 -24.99 -8.91 14.77
C GLY A 566 -23.79 -9.83 14.80
N THR A 567 -22.59 -9.31 14.58
CA THR A 567 -21.33 -10.04 14.81
C THR A 567 -21.16 -10.32 16.30
N THR A 568 -20.63 -11.49 16.62
CA THR A 568 -20.48 -11.98 17.99
C THR A 568 -19.05 -12.47 18.22
N GLN A 569 -18.66 -12.53 19.50
CA GLN A 569 -17.42 -13.14 19.96
C GLN A 569 -17.75 -14.27 20.95
N PHE A 570 -17.97 -15.47 20.44
CA PHE A 570 -18.22 -16.63 21.27
C PHE A 570 -17.06 -17.64 21.21
N GLY A 571 -16.95 -18.55 22.15
CA GLY A 571 -15.93 -19.60 22.21
C GLY A 571 -16.21 -20.77 21.24
N SER A 572 -16.62 -20.47 20.04
CA SER A 572 -16.74 -21.41 18.92
C SER A 572 -15.90 -20.90 17.76
N ASP A 573 -15.40 -21.82 16.92
CA ASP A 573 -14.56 -21.49 15.77
C ASP A 573 -15.12 -20.33 14.95
N PHE A 574 -14.21 -19.58 14.30
CA PHE A 574 -14.59 -18.52 13.37
C PHE A 574 -15.61 -19.02 12.34
N SER A 575 -16.68 -18.29 12.18
CA SER A 575 -17.72 -18.60 11.20
C SER A 575 -18.31 -17.36 10.58
N VAL A 576 -18.59 -17.45 9.28
CA VAL A 576 -19.32 -16.44 8.52
C VAL A 576 -20.79 -16.86 8.53
N ASN A 577 -21.63 -16.08 9.22
CA ASN A 577 -23.07 -16.37 9.35
C ASN A 577 -23.85 -15.74 8.19
N ASP A 578 -23.52 -14.51 7.85
CA ASP A 578 -24.11 -13.80 6.70
C ASP A 578 -23.12 -12.73 6.21
N VAL A 579 -23.02 -12.57 4.90
CA VAL A 579 -22.23 -11.51 4.27
C VAL A 579 -22.98 -11.05 3.02
N ASP A 580 -23.46 -9.81 3.04
CA ASP A 580 -24.23 -9.21 1.96
C ASP A 580 -23.74 -7.80 1.62
N GLN A 581 -24.08 -7.32 0.44
CA GLN A 581 -23.73 -5.99 -0.04
C GLN A 581 -24.76 -5.49 -1.05
N ASP A 582 -24.94 -4.20 -1.16
CA ASP A 582 -26.03 -3.58 -1.91
C ASP A 582 -25.72 -3.22 -3.37
N GLY A 583 -24.50 -3.49 -3.84
CA GLY A 583 -24.07 -3.21 -5.22
C GLY A 583 -24.31 -4.35 -6.19
N TYR A 584 -24.34 -4.07 -7.47
CA TYR A 584 -24.45 -5.07 -8.53
C TYR A 584 -23.89 -4.60 -9.88
N ALA A 585 -23.48 -5.55 -10.69
CA ALA A 585 -23.05 -5.30 -12.06
C ALA A 585 -24.25 -4.99 -12.99
N THR A 586 -23.96 -4.44 -14.16
CA THR A 586 -24.94 -4.25 -15.21
C THR A 586 -25.69 -5.55 -15.52
N GLY A 587 -27.03 -5.51 -15.47
CA GLY A 587 -27.92 -6.63 -15.78
C GLY A 587 -28.65 -6.46 -17.11
N ARG A 588 -28.74 -7.54 -17.90
CA ARG A 588 -29.62 -7.58 -19.08
C ARG A 588 -30.92 -8.26 -18.69
N LEU A 589 -32.06 -7.75 -19.19
CA LEU A 589 -33.37 -8.38 -18.94
C LEU A 589 -33.35 -9.85 -19.42
N SER A 590 -33.53 -10.78 -18.49
CA SER A 590 -33.58 -12.22 -18.73
C SER A 590 -35.02 -12.73 -18.89
N GLY A 591 -35.96 -12.16 -18.13
CA GLY A 591 -37.35 -12.57 -18.17
C GLY A 591 -38.24 -11.72 -17.25
N LEU A 592 -39.53 -11.97 -17.34
CA LEU A 592 -40.55 -11.33 -16.49
C LEU A 592 -41.25 -12.38 -15.64
N SER A 593 -41.58 -12.05 -14.42
CA SER A 593 -42.43 -12.84 -13.55
C SER A 593 -43.50 -11.94 -12.93
N ILE A 594 -44.70 -12.49 -12.74
CA ILE A 594 -45.81 -11.75 -12.13
C ILE A 594 -46.26 -12.58 -10.92
N ASP A 595 -46.36 -11.93 -9.78
CA ASP A 595 -46.80 -12.56 -8.55
C ASP A 595 -48.33 -12.54 -8.38
N GLU A 596 -48.85 -13.11 -7.32
CA GLU A 596 -50.30 -13.17 -7.03
C GLU A 596 -50.88 -11.80 -6.66
N SER A 597 -50.05 -10.84 -6.26
CA SER A 597 -50.46 -9.46 -6.02
C SER A 597 -50.46 -8.61 -7.29
N GLY A 598 -50.09 -9.21 -8.41
CA GLY A 598 -50.06 -8.55 -9.72
C GLY A 598 -48.80 -7.72 -9.96
N VAL A 599 -47.79 -7.79 -9.09
CA VAL A 599 -46.50 -7.10 -9.28
C VAL A 599 -45.73 -7.81 -10.38
N ILE A 600 -45.25 -7.04 -11.34
CA ILE A 600 -44.45 -7.51 -12.48
C ILE A 600 -42.99 -7.25 -12.11
N PHE A 601 -42.25 -8.34 -11.93
CA PHE A 601 -40.83 -8.29 -11.66
C PHE A 601 -40.02 -8.57 -12.95
N ALA A 602 -39.09 -7.69 -13.25
CA ALA A 602 -38.02 -7.97 -14.21
C ALA A 602 -36.92 -8.77 -13.53
N ARG A 603 -36.51 -9.88 -14.11
CA ARG A 603 -35.33 -10.65 -13.71
C ARG A 603 -34.20 -10.33 -14.64
N TYR A 604 -33.05 -10.01 -14.07
CA TYR A 604 -31.85 -9.65 -14.82
C TYR A 604 -30.80 -10.77 -14.80
N THR A 605 -29.84 -10.71 -15.72
CA THR A 605 -28.78 -11.73 -15.85
C THR A 605 -27.77 -11.67 -14.71
N ASN A 606 -27.71 -10.58 -13.94
CA ASN A 606 -26.91 -10.39 -12.73
C ASN A 606 -27.55 -10.99 -11.47
N GLY A 607 -28.75 -11.61 -11.58
CA GLY A 607 -29.49 -12.16 -10.46
C GLY A 607 -30.50 -11.21 -9.83
N GLU A 608 -30.41 -9.92 -10.14
CA GLU A 608 -31.30 -8.90 -9.60
C GLU A 608 -32.74 -9.04 -10.11
N SER A 609 -33.67 -8.60 -9.27
CA SER A 609 -35.10 -8.59 -9.56
C SER A 609 -35.71 -7.25 -9.16
N GLN A 610 -36.23 -6.53 -10.14
CA GLN A 610 -36.83 -5.20 -9.91
C GLN A 610 -38.32 -5.19 -10.24
N ALA A 611 -39.13 -4.62 -9.38
CA ALA A 611 -40.54 -4.38 -9.67
C ALA A 611 -40.68 -3.25 -10.72
N LEU A 612 -41.38 -3.53 -11.82
CA LEU A 612 -41.58 -2.58 -12.91
C LEU A 612 -42.98 -1.93 -12.88
N ALA A 613 -43.99 -2.68 -12.49
CA ALA A 613 -45.36 -2.24 -12.44
C ALA A 613 -46.23 -3.22 -11.64
N GLN A 614 -47.44 -2.84 -11.32
CA GLN A 614 -48.44 -3.73 -10.75
C GLN A 614 -49.72 -3.68 -11.58
N VAL A 615 -50.25 -4.85 -11.95
CA VAL A 615 -51.49 -4.96 -12.73
C VAL A 615 -52.69 -4.45 -11.92
N ALA A 616 -53.52 -3.65 -12.52
CA ALA A 616 -54.78 -3.23 -11.91
C ALA A 616 -55.93 -4.21 -12.22
N LEU A 617 -56.74 -4.46 -11.22
CA LEU A 617 -58.02 -5.15 -11.37
C LEU A 617 -59.18 -4.17 -11.19
N ALA A 618 -60.29 -4.41 -11.92
CA ALA A 618 -61.48 -3.65 -11.80
C ALA A 618 -62.65 -4.52 -11.34
N ASP A 619 -63.40 -4.05 -10.33
CA ASP A 619 -64.65 -4.63 -9.90
C ASP A 619 -65.79 -3.68 -10.25
N PHE A 620 -66.97 -4.25 -10.49
CA PHE A 620 -68.17 -3.50 -10.88
C PHE A 620 -69.30 -3.82 -9.93
N THR A 621 -70.07 -2.81 -9.61
CA THR A 621 -71.26 -2.93 -8.73
C THR A 621 -72.28 -3.95 -9.28
N ASN A 622 -72.43 -4.02 -10.61
CA ASN A 622 -73.23 -5.04 -11.28
C ASN A 622 -72.47 -5.65 -12.45
N GLN A 623 -71.79 -6.77 -12.19
CA GLN A 623 -70.98 -7.50 -13.19
C GLN A 623 -71.84 -8.07 -14.34
N GLN A 624 -73.16 -8.36 -14.08
CA GLN A 624 -74.09 -8.84 -15.11
C GLN A 624 -74.55 -7.72 -16.10
N GLY A 625 -74.36 -6.49 -15.72
CA GLY A 625 -74.65 -5.34 -16.57
C GLY A 625 -73.56 -5.00 -17.57
N LEU A 626 -72.39 -5.64 -17.52
CA LEU A 626 -71.30 -5.42 -18.46
C LEU A 626 -71.69 -5.78 -19.89
N GLN A 627 -71.32 -4.97 -20.87
CA GLN A 627 -71.54 -5.23 -22.28
C GLN A 627 -70.43 -6.05 -22.91
N PRO A 628 -70.75 -7.22 -23.51
CA PRO A 628 -69.74 -7.98 -24.21
C PRO A 628 -69.35 -7.31 -25.54
N VAL A 629 -68.02 -7.14 -25.75
CA VAL A 629 -67.47 -6.50 -26.96
C VAL A 629 -66.68 -7.51 -27.84
N GLY A 630 -66.73 -8.80 -27.49
CA GLY A 630 -66.03 -9.88 -28.20
C GLY A 630 -64.65 -10.15 -27.66
N ASN A 631 -64.02 -11.25 -28.14
CA ASN A 631 -62.69 -11.66 -27.71
C ASN A 631 -62.50 -11.78 -26.18
N THR A 632 -63.57 -12.25 -25.48
CA THR A 632 -63.63 -12.35 -24.01
C THR A 632 -63.45 -11.00 -23.28
N MET A 633 -63.71 -9.89 -23.96
CA MET A 633 -63.66 -8.55 -23.40
C MET A 633 -65.05 -8.01 -23.10
N TRP A 634 -65.13 -7.16 -22.06
CA TRP A 634 -66.33 -6.54 -21.57
C TRP A 634 -66.12 -5.03 -21.46
N ALA A 635 -67.14 -4.25 -21.76
CA ALA A 635 -67.17 -2.80 -21.60
C ALA A 635 -68.12 -2.39 -20.49
N GLU A 636 -67.73 -1.35 -19.78
CA GLU A 636 -68.64 -0.70 -18.82
C GLU A 636 -69.82 -0.05 -19.52
N ASN A 637 -70.95 -0.01 -18.85
CA ASN A 637 -72.15 0.74 -19.29
C ASN A 637 -72.94 1.28 -18.07
N PHE A 638 -74.05 1.96 -18.33
CA PHE A 638 -74.86 2.55 -17.27
C PHE A 638 -75.40 1.50 -16.27
N GLU A 639 -75.63 0.26 -16.71
CA GLU A 639 -76.15 -0.83 -15.87
C GLU A 639 -75.08 -1.49 -15.02
N SER A 640 -73.83 -1.52 -15.47
CA SER A 640 -72.71 -2.06 -14.70
C SER A 640 -72.23 -1.12 -13.59
N GLY A 641 -72.45 0.19 -13.77
CA GLY A 641 -71.83 1.22 -12.94
C GLY A 641 -70.32 1.44 -13.25
N PRO A 642 -69.73 2.45 -12.63
CA PRO A 642 -68.29 2.74 -12.83
C PRO A 642 -67.39 1.65 -12.24
N PRO A 643 -66.19 1.43 -12.83
CA PRO A 643 -65.23 0.48 -12.31
C PRO A 643 -64.65 0.95 -10.96
N ASN A 644 -64.54 0.04 -10.01
CA ASN A 644 -63.74 0.19 -8.82
C ASN A 644 -62.36 -0.44 -9.09
N VAL A 645 -61.38 0.39 -9.39
CA VAL A 645 -60.03 -0.05 -9.76
C VAL A 645 -59.13 -0.15 -8.53
N GLY A 646 -58.43 -1.27 -8.39
CA GLY A 646 -57.51 -1.50 -7.29
C GLY A 646 -56.45 -2.56 -7.64
N VAL A 647 -55.64 -2.87 -6.66
CA VAL A 647 -54.61 -3.91 -6.79
C VAL A 647 -55.17 -5.28 -6.44
N PRO A 648 -54.67 -6.36 -7.05
CA PRO A 648 -55.05 -7.72 -6.66
C PRO A 648 -54.88 -7.97 -5.16
N ARG A 649 -55.78 -8.77 -4.56
CA ARG A 649 -55.83 -9.06 -3.11
C ARG A 649 -56.25 -7.87 -2.23
N SER A 650 -56.63 -6.73 -2.76
CA SER A 650 -57.12 -5.60 -1.96
C SER A 650 -58.64 -5.56 -1.94
N GLY A 651 -59.24 -5.37 -0.77
CA GLY A 651 -60.70 -5.26 -0.61
C GLY A 651 -61.45 -6.49 -1.14
N ALA A 652 -62.33 -6.29 -2.12
CA ALA A 652 -63.14 -7.33 -2.77
C ALA A 652 -62.45 -7.97 -4.01
N LEU A 653 -61.26 -7.46 -4.38
CA LEU A 653 -60.52 -7.93 -5.57
C LEU A 653 -59.78 -9.25 -5.30
N GLY A 654 -59.87 -10.17 -6.25
CA GLY A 654 -59.22 -11.47 -6.16
C GLY A 654 -57.73 -11.45 -6.42
N ALA A 655 -57.06 -12.61 -6.30
CA ALA A 655 -55.68 -12.80 -6.63
C ALA A 655 -55.45 -13.01 -8.12
N LEU A 656 -54.27 -12.65 -8.60
CA LEU A 656 -53.84 -12.89 -9.97
C LEU A 656 -53.03 -14.19 -10.03
N GLN A 657 -53.24 -15.01 -11.04
CA GLN A 657 -52.38 -16.15 -11.34
C GLN A 657 -51.75 -15.95 -12.72
N SER A 658 -50.47 -15.80 -12.75
CA SER A 658 -49.70 -15.69 -13.99
C SER A 658 -49.37 -17.05 -14.59
N GLY A 659 -49.06 -17.09 -15.89
CA GLY A 659 -48.66 -18.30 -16.58
C GLY A 659 -49.76 -19.34 -16.76
N ALA A 660 -51.05 -18.95 -16.56
CA ALA A 660 -52.20 -19.82 -16.69
C ALA A 660 -53.23 -19.19 -17.66
N LEU A 661 -53.96 -20.03 -18.32
CA LEU A 661 -55.10 -19.65 -19.13
C LEU A 661 -56.38 -20.15 -18.48
N GLU A 662 -57.41 -19.30 -18.46
CA GLU A 662 -58.72 -19.69 -17.96
C GLU A 662 -59.36 -20.67 -18.96
N GLU A 663 -59.79 -21.80 -18.47
CA GLU A 663 -60.51 -22.78 -19.26
C GLU A 663 -62.00 -22.38 -19.37
N SER A 664 -62.63 -22.84 -20.44
CA SER A 664 -64.05 -22.63 -20.63
C SER A 664 -64.85 -23.39 -19.56
N ASN A 665 -65.81 -22.71 -18.93
CA ASN A 665 -66.78 -23.34 -18.04
C ASN A 665 -68.01 -23.87 -18.75
N VAL A 666 -68.01 -23.86 -20.11
CA VAL A 666 -69.09 -24.38 -20.95
C VAL A 666 -68.83 -25.84 -21.26
N ASP A 667 -69.67 -26.72 -20.76
CA ASP A 667 -69.67 -28.15 -21.18
C ASP A 667 -70.36 -28.25 -22.57
N LEU A 668 -69.51 -28.53 -23.56
CA LEU A 668 -69.96 -28.69 -24.96
C LEU A 668 -71.00 -29.80 -25.11
N SER A 669 -70.88 -30.90 -24.35
CA SER A 669 -71.80 -32.01 -24.41
C SER A 669 -73.20 -31.63 -23.89
N GLU A 670 -73.22 -30.92 -22.77
CA GLU A 670 -74.49 -30.38 -22.22
C GLU A 670 -75.15 -29.41 -23.18
N GLN A 671 -74.38 -28.49 -23.77
CA GLN A 671 -74.93 -27.50 -24.72
C GLN A 671 -75.40 -28.17 -26.01
N LEU A 672 -74.78 -29.22 -26.51
CA LEU A 672 -75.26 -30.03 -27.62
C LEU A 672 -76.58 -30.72 -27.30
N VAL A 673 -76.68 -31.28 -26.10
CA VAL A 673 -77.96 -31.90 -25.66
C VAL A 673 -79.08 -30.84 -25.59
N ASN A 674 -78.76 -29.66 -25.00
CA ASN A 674 -79.70 -28.56 -24.94
C ASN A 674 -80.13 -28.08 -26.35
N LEU A 675 -79.22 -27.99 -27.30
CA LEU A 675 -79.50 -27.67 -28.69
C LEU A 675 -80.37 -28.71 -29.33
N ILE A 676 -80.14 -30.00 -29.14
CA ILE A 676 -80.99 -31.09 -29.66
C ILE A 676 -82.42 -30.97 -29.07
N ILE A 677 -82.53 -30.73 -27.77
CA ILE A 677 -83.81 -30.53 -27.09
C ILE A 677 -84.53 -29.33 -27.71
N ALA A 678 -83.85 -28.16 -27.86
CA ALA A 678 -84.45 -26.97 -28.47
C ALA A 678 -84.85 -27.22 -29.91
N GLN A 679 -84.06 -27.90 -30.73
CA GLN A 679 -84.41 -28.29 -32.08
C GLN A 679 -85.63 -29.20 -32.11
N ARG A 680 -85.71 -30.19 -31.20
CA ARG A 680 -86.88 -31.05 -31.08
C ARG A 680 -88.16 -30.26 -30.69
N ASN A 681 -88.02 -29.36 -29.71
CA ASN A 681 -89.13 -28.50 -29.31
C ASN A 681 -89.57 -27.59 -30.44
N PHE A 682 -88.66 -27.01 -31.21
CA PHE A 682 -88.92 -26.18 -32.37
C PHE A 682 -89.69 -26.99 -33.45
N GLN A 683 -89.20 -28.20 -33.75
CA GLN A 683 -89.82 -29.11 -34.71
C GLN A 683 -91.23 -29.52 -34.24
N ALA A 684 -91.41 -29.83 -32.95
CA ALA A 684 -92.72 -30.14 -32.39
C ALA A 684 -93.69 -28.97 -32.49
N SER A 685 -93.23 -27.74 -32.17
CA SER A 685 -94.04 -26.55 -32.31
C SER A 685 -94.44 -26.26 -33.79
N ALA A 686 -93.43 -26.41 -34.70
CA ALA A 686 -93.70 -26.27 -36.15
C ALA A 686 -94.73 -27.29 -36.64
N LYS A 687 -94.62 -28.54 -36.17
CA LYS A 687 -95.56 -29.60 -36.51
C LYS A 687 -96.94 -29.35 -35.92
N THR A 688 -97.03 -28.77 -34.75
CA THR A 688 -98.29 -28.35 -34.12
C THR A 688 -99.01 -27.27 -34.97
N ILE A 689 -98.21 -26.31 -35.47
CA ILE A 689 -98.72 -25.26 -36.35
C ILE A 689 -99.22 -25.86 -37.68
N GLU A 690 -98.40 -26.73 -38.29
CA GLU A 690 -98.82 -27.44 -39.53
C GLU A 690 -100.12 -28.23 -39.32
N THR A 691 -100.21 -28.96 -38.20
CA THR A 691 -101.43 -29.69 -37.86
C THR A 691 -102.63 -28.77 -37.64
N ALA A 692 -102.42 -27.66 -36.96
CA ALA A 692 -103.51 -26.66 -36.80
C ALA A 692 -103.96 -26.07 -38.13
N ASP A 693 -103.00 -25.83 -39.05
CA ASP A 693 -103.30 -25.35 -40.38
C ASP A 693 -104.09 -26.45 -41.20
N GLN A 694 -103.70 -27.71 -41.14
CA GLN A 694 -104.40 -28.81 -41.74
C GLN A 694 -105.85 -28.94 -41.18
N VAL A 695 -106.01 -28.86 -39.89
CA VAL A 695 -107.31 -28.88 -39.22
C VAL A 695 -108.13 -27.70 -39.70
N THR A 696 -107.59 -26.46 -39.74
CA THR A 696 -108.26 -25.25 -40.21
C THR A 696 -108.69 -25.37 -41.67
N GLN A 697 -107.82 -25.88 -42.55
CA GLN A 697 -108.13 -26.22 -43.95
C GLN A 697 -109.25 -27.28 -44.08
N THR A 698 -109.19 -28.28 -43.23
CA THR A 698 -110.27 -29.29 -43.20
C THR A 698 -111.56 -28.71 -42.75
N ILE A 699 -111.57 -27.87 -41.79
CA ILE A 699 -112.81 -27.14 -41.37
C ILE A 699 -113.32 -26.20 -42.46
N ILE A 700 -112.45 -25.52 -43.19
CA ILE A 700 -112.84 -24.66 -44.32
C ILE A 700 -113.40 -25.47 -45.45
N ASN A 701 -112.84 -26.70 -45.75
CA ASN A 701 -113.37 -27.57 -46.81
C ASN A 701 -114.61 -28.32 -46.42
N LEU A 702 -115.06 -28.30 -45.17
CA LEU A 702 -116.33 -28.86 -44.70
C LEU A 702 -117.52 -27.96 -44.84
N ARG A 703 -117.36 -26.76 -45.41
CA ARG A 703 -118.43 -25.76 -45.61
C ARG A 703 -118.95 -25.73 -47.03
#